data_7ba8f2d9de97cbc97e8037e0bf915cc5
#
_entry.id   7ba8f2d9de97cbc97e8037e0bf915cc5
#
_cell.length_a   1.000
_cell.length_b   1.000
_cell.length_c   1.000
_cell.angle_alpha   90.00
_cell.angle_beta   90.00
_cell.angle_gamma   90.00
#
_symmetry.space_group_name_H-M   'P 1'
#
loop_
_entity.id
_entity.type
_entity.pdbx_description
1 polymer ?
#
loop_
_entity_poly.entity_id
_entity_poly.type
_entity_poly.pdbx_seq_one_letter_code
_entity_poly.pdbx_strand_id
1 'polypeptide(L)'
;HNLWLGIFQKGLILVPGISNKFDYYGYKSIHNNTIGSSCVMAIHTDEQATIWIGTDNDGLYAINDQGKQLRHYTHQAGNPQSVPGTILCLYEDSNQELWLGSYFNGLARMNKQTGTCQDATSLLQGNLNAGKPKVSCIIEDKNKNLWVGTYGSGLYKINLPTQHVTYYESTRNENDDWSINRLPNDWISYLLEDKEGMIWIGTYKGLAVLNPQTDNFINYKKQNNLLPGYVVYSLLENSNGEIWAGTSEGLVCLNKDRLTPVLFTTADGLPSDIICGLAEDEKKNIWISTHQGISKLNPPEKKFINYYAGDGLQGNEFTRTAVFKDKRGKIFFGGTNGVTAFYPQDITEIKKEMNVLITGFHVANRPVKKGDKSGNNVITDTAVMDTEQFTLAYNENTFSIDFSVLEFSNPDRISYQYKIKELGDEWISTQPGTNRVTYSSLKPGKYTFSVQARDHNNFSNIRTVTIAITPPWYQTWWAKVIWGCLGALLIYALTMYILSRIRHRQEVMRQKHMEQINEAKLQFFINISHEIRTPMTLIISPLEKLLAEHSEKQPVYLMIYRNAQRILRLINQLMDIRKLDKGQMHLKFRETDIVGFINDLMQTFNYQAQKKNITFTFEKELEGADSLKVWIDLNNFDKVLMNVLSNAFKYTHEGGNIEVSLKTGHNDAYRGALKDYFEIDITDNGIGIDKNKIEQIFERFYQIDNDMTQSNFGTGIGLHLSRSLVELHHGIIKAENREDGQGTRFIIRLPLGSNHLKA
;
A
#
# COMPACT_ATOMS: atom_id res chain seq x y z
N HIS A 1 38.06 6.67 -9.20
CA HIS A 1 38.25 7.58 -8.07
C HIS A 1 37.06 8.55 -7.99
N ASN A 2 36.54 8.78 -6.79
CA ASN A 2 35.51 9.79 -6.56
C ASN A 2 36.16 11.17 -6.48
N LEU A 3 35.49 12.20 -7.01
CA LEU A 3 35.92 13.61 -6.89
C LEU A 3 35.06 14.29 -5.81
N TRP A 4 35.70 14.93 -4.85
CA TRP A 4 35.04 15.69 -3.81
C TRP A 4 35.23 17.19 -4.06
N LEU A 5 34.14 17.93 -4.11
CA LEU A 5 34.12 19.38 -4.32
C LEU A 5 33.59 20.06 -3.06
N GLY A 6 34.44 20.87 -2.41
CA GLY A 6 34.02 21.75 -1.32
C GLY A 6 33.39 23.02 -1.88
N ILE A 7 32.16 23.34 -1.48
CA ILE A 7 31.48 24.56 -1.87
C ILE A 7 31.33 25.44 -0.64
N PHE A 8 31.81 26.69 -0.76
CA PHE A 8 31.72 27.66 0.33
C PHE A 8 30.26 27.84 0.80
N GLN A 9 30.04 27.68 2.08
CA GLN A 9 28.74 27.74 2.77
C GLN A 9 27.65 26.75 2.30
N LYS A 10 27.99 25.80 1.42
CA LYS A 10 27.02 24.78 0.92
C LYS A 10 27.46 23.35 1.19
N GLY A 11 28.67 23.14 1.75
CA GLY A 11 29.15 21.82 2.14
C GLY A 11 29.99 21.12 1.06
N LEU A 12 29.86 19.79 0.98
CA LEU A 12 30.64 18.95 0.08
C LEU A 12 29.71 18.33 -0.98
N ILE A 13 30.17 18.33 -2.22
CA ILE A 13 29.57 17.57 -3.31
C ILE A 13 30.50 16.42 -3.69
N LEU A 14 29.94 15.22 -3.76
CA LEU A 14 30.58 14.04 -4.29
C LEU A 14 30.19 13.86 -5.76
N VAL A 15 31.19 13.77 -6.63
CA VAL A 15 31.03 13.32 -8.01
C VAL A 15 31.59 11.90 -8.09
N PRO A 16 30.73 10.87 -8.25
CA PRO A 16 31.18 9.48 -8.34
C PRO A 16 32.07 9.29 -9.59
N GLY A 17 33.19 8.59 -9.43
CA GLY A 17 34.08 8.28 -10.56
C GLY A 17 33.52 7.25 -11.55
N ILE A 18 32.53 6.48 -11.11
CA ILE A 18 31.77 5.52 -11.91
C ILE A 18 30.32 5.65 -11.46
N SER A 19 29.43 5.94 -12.42
CA SER A 19 27.99 5.94 -12.22
C SER A 19 27.33 5.11 -13.31
N ASN A 20 26.25 4.43 -12.96
CA ASN A 20 25.40 3.81 -13.97
C ASN A 20 24.78 4.90 -14.86
N LYS A 21 24.64 4.60 -16.13
CA LYS A 21 24.08 5.53 -17.11
C LYS A 21 22.57 5.39 -17.17
N PHE A 22 21.88 5.85 -16.13
CA PHE A 22 20.46 6.03 -16.16
C PHE A 22 20.14 7.47 -16.62
N ASP A 23 19.43 7.58 -17.74
CA ASP A 23 18.89 8.86 -18.20
C ASP A 23 17.61 9.16 -17.42
N TYR A 24 17.51 10.37 -16.90
CA TYR A 24 16.35 10.87 -16.20
C TYR A 24 15.59 11.91 -17.02
N TYR A 25 14.35 11.64 -17.35
CA TYR A 25 13.45 12.59 -17.99
C TYR A 25 12.34 12.96 -17.00
N GLY A 26 12.40 14.17 -16.45
CA GLY A 26 11.46 14.62 -15.41
C GLY A 26 11.65 16.07 -15.00
N TYR A 27 10.82 16.53 -14.08
CA TYR A 27 10.79 17.91 -13.59
C TYR A 27 11.90 18.27 -12.59
N LYS A 28 12.58 17.27 -12.04
CA LYS A 28 13.73 17.46 -11.11
C LYS A 28 15.09 17.51 -11.81
N SER A 29 15.11 17.45 -13.13
CA SER A 29 16.37 17.52 -13.88
C SER A 29 16.95 18.92 -13.82
N ILE A 30 18.26 19.02 -13.47
CA ILE A 30 18.99 20.29 -13.43
C ILE A 30 19.15 20.88 -14.84
N HIS A 31 19.14 20.05 -15.87
CA HIS A 31 19.44 20.46 -17.24
C HIS A 31 18.19 20.70 -18.11
N ASN A 32 17.08 20.00 -17.83
CA ASN A 32 15.87 20.13 -18.61
C ASN A 32 14.67 19.72 -17.76
N ASN A 33 13.75 20.63 -17.48
CA ASN A 33 12.39 20.28 -17.06
C ASN A 33 11.69 19.65 -18.27
N THR A 34 11.92 18.34 -18.45
CA THR A 34 11.51 17.63 -19.66
C THR A 34 10.01 17.37 -19.67
N ILE A 35 9.47 17.06 -18.50
CA ILE A 35 8.05 16.81 -18.28
C ILE A 35 7.62 17.41 -16.93
N GLY A 36 6.32 17.62 -16.76
CA GLY A 36 5.73 18.12 -15.51
C GLY A 36 5.87 17.16 -14.33
N SER A 37 5.29 17.50 -13.20
CA SER A 37 5.34 16.72 -11.95
C SER A 37 4.28 15.61 -11.87
N SER A 38 3.47 15.42 -12.90
CA SER A 38 2.44 14.38 -12.95
C SER A 38 3.07 13.00 -13.17
N CYS A 39 2.44 11.97 -12.57
CA CYS A 39 2.89 10.59 -12.76
C CYS A 39 2.90 10.20 -14.23
N VAL A 40 3.93 9.48 -14.64
CA VAL A 40 4.02 8.90 -15.98
C VAL A 40 3.23 7.60 -15.99
N MET A 41 2.23 7.53 -16.86
CA MET A 41 1.33 6.37 -16.97
C MET A 41 1.65 5.49 -18.18
N ALA A 42 2.15 6.10 -19.27
CA ALA A 42 2.44 5.40 -20.51
C ALA A 42 3.66 5.98 -21.21
N ILE A 43 4.40 5.12 -21.90
CA ILE A 43 5.59 5.48 -22.68
C ILE A 43 5.54 4.74 -24.00
N HIS A 44 5.89 5.44 -25.06
CA HIS A 44 6.07 4.84 -26.38
C HIS A 44 7.20 5.56 -27.14
N THR A 45 7.95 4.89 -28.00
CA THR A 45 8.89 5.53 -28.93
C THR A 45 8.51 5.21 -30.34
N ASP A 46 8.39 6.24 -31.16
CA ASP A 46 8.10 6.07 -32.60
C ASP A 46 9.35 5.77 -33.44
N GLU A 47 9.17 5.56 -34.71
CA GLU A 47 10.27 5.25 -35.66
C GLU A 47 11.27 6.41 -35.82
N GLN A 48 10.86 7.65 -35.54
CA GLN A 48 11.71 8.83 -35.52
C GLN A 48 12.47 9.01 -34.20
N ALA A 49 12.38 8.03 -33.30
CA ALA A 49 12.95 8.07 -31.98
C ALA A 49 12.38 9.21 -31.08
N THR A 50 11.18 9.70 -31.38
CA THR A 50 10.44 10.57 -30.49
C THR A 50 9.86 9.73 -29.36
N ILE A 51 10.12 10.15 -28.13
CA ILE A 51 9.60 9.50 -26.94
C ILE A 51 8.29 10.21 -26.57
N TRP A 52 7.19 9.48 -26.63
CA TRP A 52 5.85 9.92 -26.23
C TRP A 52 5.59 9.48 -24.81
N ILE A 53 5.19 10.42 -23.96
CA ILE A 53 4.97 10.16 -22.53
C ILE A 53 3.57 10.64 -22.16
N GLY A 54 2.72 9.69 -21.83
CA GLY A 54 1.37 9.92 -21.29
C GLY A 54 1.41 10.07 -19.80
N THR A 55 0.70 11.07 -19.28
CA THR A 55 0.73 11.42 -17.87
C THR A 55 -0.65 11.34 -17.23
N ASP A 56 -0.65 11.33 -15.90
CA ASP A 56 -1.87 11.47 -15.11
C ASP A 56 -2.22 12.95 -14.95
N ASN A 57 -3.21 13.39 -15.74
CA ASN A 57 -3.80 14.72 -15.71
C ASN A 57 -2.92 15.90 -16.23
N ASP A 58 -1.82 15.62 -16.93
CA ASP A 58 -1.00 16.66 -17.58
C ASP A 58 -0.80 16.40 -19.09
N GLY A 59 -1.60 15.52 -19.65
CA GLY A 59 -1.65 15.25 -21.10
C GLY A 59 -0.47 14.45 -21.61
N LEU A 60 0.03 14.81 -22.82
CA LEU A 60 1.00 14.09 -23.59
C LEU A 60 2.25 14.92 -23.87
N TYR A 61 3.40 14.38 -23.54
CA TYR A 61 4.69 14.96 -23.91
C TYR A 61 5.32 14.23 -25.08
N ALA A 62 5.96 14.98 -25.98
CA ALA A 62 6.86 14.45 -26.98
C ALA A 62 8.26 14.99 -26.69
N ILE A 63 9.23 14.10 -26.48
CA ILE A 63 10.62 14.46 -26.21
C ILE A 63 11.56 13.72 -27.18
N ASN A 64 12.74 14.27 -27.40
CA ASN A 64 13.77 13.56 -28.15
C ASN A 64 14.61 12.65 -27.22
N ASP A 65 15.49 11.84 -27.81
CA ASP A 65 16.37 10.92 -27.09
C ASP A 65 17.37 11.62 -26.14
N GLN A 66 17.61 12.91 -26.34
CA GLN A 66 18.45 13.75 -25.46
C GLN A 66 17.65 14.37 -24.31
N GLY A 67 16.37 14.05 -24.17
CA GLY A 67 15.49 14.57 -23.13
C GLY A 67 15.02 16.01 -23.38
N LYS A 68 15.16 16.54 -24.60
CA LYS A 68 14.63 17.86 -24.94
C LYS A 68 13.14 17.73 -25.26
N GLN A 69 12.31 18.50 -24.59
CA GLN A 69 10.90 18.58 -24.89
C GLN A 69 10.71 19.21 -26.28
N LEU A 70 10.08 18.44 -27.16
CA LEU A 70 9.71 18.89 -28.50
C LEU A 70 8.35 19.55 -28.49
N ARG A 71 7.36 18.92 -27.83
CA ARG A 71 5.99 19.40 -27.69
C ARG A 71 5.37 18.93 -26.37
N HIS A 72 4.42 19.71 -25.87
CA HIS A 72 3.54 19.35 -24.78
C HIS A 72 2.10 19.60 -25.20
N TYR A 73 1.30 18.57 -25.21
CA TYR A 73 -0.11 18.62 -25.57
C TYR A 73 -0.93 18.48 -24.29
N THR A 74 -1.73 19.50 -24.00
CA THR A 74 -2.58 19.52 -22.81
C THR A 74 -4.04 19.35 -23.16
N HIS A 75 -4.81 18.80 -22.22
CA HIS A 75 -6.25 18.73 -22.37
C HIS A 75 -6.89 20.12 -22.34
N GLN A 76 -7.76 20.40 -23.31
CA GLN A 76 -8.51 21.64 -23.38
C GLN A 76 -10.00 21.35 -23.24
N ALA A 77 -10.59 21.77 -22.13
CA ALA A 77 -12.01 21.59 -21.91
C ALA A 77 -12.84 22.23 -23.03
N GLY A 78 -13.76 21.48 -23.61
CA GLY A 78 -14.59 21.92 -24.74
C GLY A 78 -13.95 21.78 -26.11
N ASN A 79 -12.67 21.38 -26.22
CA ASN A 79 -12.04 21.06 -27.48
C ASN A 79 -11.96 19.53 -27.70
N PRO A 80 -12.83 18.96 -28.53
CA PRO A 80 -12.85 17.51 -28.76
C PRO A 80 -11.61 16.97 -29.50
N GLN A 81 -10.81 17.86 -30.09
CA GLN A 81 -9.57 17.50 -30.78
C GLN A 81 -8.33 17.62 -29.91
N SER A 82 -8.48 18.03 -28.65
CA SER A 82 -7.37 18.04 -27.69
C SER A 82 -7.06 16.63 -27.16
N VAL A 83 -5.82 16.43 -26.71
CA VAL A 83 -5.44 15.18 -26.05
C VAL A 83 -6.23 14.98 -24.76
N PRO A 84 -6.47 13.74 -24.34
CA PRO A 84 -6.98 13.44 -23.00
C PRO A 84 -6.06 13.98 -21.91
N GLY A 85 -6.63 14.41 -20.77
CA GLY A 85 -5.84 14.85 -19.61
C GLY A 85 -5.06 13.70 -18.95
N THR A 86 -5.73 12.60 -18.69
CA THR A 86 -5.14 11.37 -18.12
C THR A 86 -5.02 10.31 -19.21
N ILE A 87 -3.79 9.97 -19.57
CA ILE A 87 -3.47 8.98 -20.62
C ILE A 87 -2.90 7.75 -19.94
N LEU A 88 -3.63 6.64 -19.96
CA LEU A 88 -3.25 5.39 -19.30
C LEU A 88 -2.35 4.51 -20.17
N CYS A 89 -2.53 4.54 -21.49
CA CYS A 89 -1.74 3.76 -22.41
C CYS A 89 -1.53 4.47 -23.74
N LEU A 90 -0.44 4.14 -24.40
CA LEU A 90 -0.02 4.61 -25.72
C LEU A 90 0.31 3.41 -26.58
N TYR A 91 -0.14 3.40 -27.81
CA TYR A 91 0.20 2.37 -28.79
C TYR A 91 0.29 2.96 -30.20
N GLU A 92 1.35 2.65 -30.93
CA GLU A 92 1.48 2.98 -32.35
C GLU A 92 1.17 1.74 -33.18
N ASP A 93 0.15 1.83 -34.04
CA ASP A 93 -0.25 0.74 -34.90
C ASP A 93 0.67 0.57 -36.12
N SER A 94 0.46 -0.48 -36.87
CA SER A 94 1.25 -0.77 -38.12
C SER A 94 1.10 0.30 -39.18
N ASN A 95 0.12 1.21 -39.08
CA ASN A 95 -0.06 2.36 -39.96
C ASN A 95 0.62 3.62 -39.42
N GLN A 96 1.39 3.51 -38.32
CA GLN A 96 2.07 4.62 -37.63
C GLN A 96 1.09 5.65 -36.98
N GLU A 97 -0.16 5.24 -36.74
CA GLU A 97 -1.13 6.03 -36.04
C GLU A 97 -0.97 5.84 -34.52
N LEU A 98 -0.94 6.94 -33.76
CA LEU A 98 -0.78 6.87 -32.31
C LEU A 98 -2.15 6.80 -31.62
N TRP A 99 -2.40 5.71 -30.94
CA TRP A 99 -3.59 5.48 -30.16
C TRP A 99 -3.35 5.85 -28.70
N LEU A 100 -4.32 6.55 -28.11
CA LEU A 100 -4.30 6.99 -26.72
C LEU A 100 -5.49 6.40 -25.98
N GLY A 101 -5.20 5.62 -24.95
CA GLY A 101 -6.21 5.17 -24.01
C GLY A 101 -6.28 6.08 -22.79
N SER A 102 -7.49 6.48 -22.43
CA SER A 102 -7.72 7.43 -21.35
C SER A 102 -8.63 6.88 -20.27
N TYR A 103 -8.42 7.39 -19.05
CA TYR A 103 -9.29 7.09 -17.92
C TYR A 103 -10.68 7.74 -18.03
N PHE A 104 -10.75 8.97 -18.57
CA PHE A 104 -12.00 9.72 -18.63
C PHE A 104 -12.55 9.90 -20.05
N ASN A 105 -11.70 9.86 -21.05
CA ASN A 105 -12.05 10.25 -22.41
C ASN A 105 -12.22 9.07 -23.38
N GLY A 106 -11.99 7.83 -22.91
CA GLY A 106 -12.10 6.64 -23.75
C GLY A 106 -10.90 6.42 -24.63
N LEU A 107 -11.13 6.08 -25.91
CA LEU A 107 -10.13 5.81 -26.93
C LEU A 107 -10.02 7.01 -27.88
N ALA A 108 -8.79 7.45 -28.14
CA ALA A 108 -8.52 8.49 -29.11
C ALA A 108 -7.41 8.08 -30.07
N ARG A 109 -7.42 8.60 -31.28
CA ARG A 109 -6.38 8.45 -32.28
C ARG A 109 -5.76 9.83 -32.53
N MET A 110 -4.43 9.91 -32.46
CA MET A 110 -3.71 11.16 -32.58
C MET A 110 -2.90 11.23 -33.87
N ASN A 111 -3.04 12.31 -34.59
CA ASN A 111 -2.11 12.67 -35.65
C ASN A 111 -0.84 13.28 -35.03
N LYS A 112 0.29 12.60 -35.14
CA LYS A 112 1.57 12.99 -34.55
C LYS A 112 2.14 14.30 -35.10
N GLN A 113 1.80 14.68 -36.35
CA GLN A 113 2.32 15.89 -36.99
C GLN A 113 1.54 17.14 -36.53
N THR A 114 0.22 17.06 -36.49
CA THR A 114 -0.65 18.19 -36.11
C THR A 114 -0.90 18.28 -34.61
N GLY A 115 -0.82 17.16 -33.90
CA GLY A 115 -1.17 17.03 -32.50
C GLY A 115 -2.67 16.97 -32.23
N THR A 116 -3.49 16.86 -33.26
CA THR A 116 -4.94 16.78 -33.15
C THR A 116 -5.38 15.35 -32.84
N CYS A 117 -6.30 15.19 -31.93
CA CYS A 117 -6.92 13.92 -31.58
C CYS A 117 -8.29 13.78 -32.24
N GLN A 118 -8.59 12.56 -32.66
CA GLN A 118 -9.91 12.12 -33.06
C GLN A 118 -10.46 11.18 -32.02
N ASP A 119 -11.64 11.46 -31.48
CA ASP A 119 -12.33 10.52 -30.59
C ASP A 119 -12.72 9.26 -31.35
N ALA A 120 -12.18 8.12 -30.93
CA ALA A 120 -12.45 6.82 -31.49
C ALA A 120 -13.25 5.92 -30.50
N THR A 121 -13.81 6.51 -29.45
CA THR A 121 -14.57 5.78 -28.43
C THR A 121 -15.80 5.10 -29.02
N SER A 122 -16.36 5.64 -30.12
CA SER A 122 -17.47 5.02 -30.83
C SER A 122 -17.17 3.62 -31.40
N LEU A 123 -15.88 3.29 -31.59
CA LEU A 123 -15.45 1.93 -31.96
C LEU A 123 -15.62 0.94 -30.81
N LEU A 124 -15.70 1.41 -29.57
CA LEU A 124 -15.92 0.58 -28.38
C LEU A 124 -17.43 0.41 -28.13
N GLN A 125 -18.14 -0.18 -29.09
CA GLN A 125 -19.58 -0.43 -29.02
C GLN A 125 -19.86 -1.55 -28.01
N GLY A 126 -20.25 -1.21 -26.82
CA GLY A 126 -20.69 -2.05 -25.71
C GLY A 126 -21.70 -1.30 -24.87
N ASN A 127 -22.03 -1.80 -23.71
CA ASN A 127 -23.05 -1.22 -22.81
C ASN A 127 -22.66 0.19 -22.33
N LEU A 128 -22.76 1.21 -23.21
CA LEU A 128 -22.40 2.62 -22.98
C LEU A 128 -23.28 3.34 -21.93
N ASN A 129 -24.17 2.64 -21.24
CA ASN A 129 -25.00 3.20 -20.18
C ASN A 129 -24.21 3.68 -18.95
N ALA A 130 -22.91 3.40 -18.89
CA ALA A 130 -22.01 3.76 -17.76
C ALA A 130 -20.99 4.86 -18.08
N GLY A 131 -21.11 5.58 -19.21
CA GLY A 131 -20.12 6.57 -19.66
C GLY A 131 -19.05 6.00 -20.58
N LYS A 132 -18.01 6.84 -20.91
CA LYS A 132 -16.92 6.40 -21.77
C LYS A 132 -16.09 5.30 -21.09
N PRO A 133 -15.73 4.20 -21.81
CA PRO A 133 -14.87 3.15 -21.28
C PRO A 133 -13.51 3.71 -20.86
N LYS A 134 -12.98 3.22 -19.73
CA LYS A 134 -11.65 3.58 -19.22
C LYS A 134 -10.63 2.68 -19.90
N VAL A 135 -9.99 3.17 -20.94
CA VAL A 135 -9.04 2.38 -21.74
C VAL A 135 -7.71 2.27 -21.01
N SER A 136 -7.33 1.05 -20.66
CA SER A 136 -6.14 0.74 -19.84
C SER A 136 -4.94 0.25 -20.65
N CYS A 137 -5.17 -0.48 -21.73
CA CYS A 137 -4.12 -1.03 -22.58
C CYS A 137 -4.60 -1.24 -24.00
N ILE A 138 -3.68 -1.15 -24.96
CA ILE A 138 -3.94 -1.28 -26.38
C ILE A 138 -2.78 -2.07 -26.99
N ILE A 139 -3.08 -3.05 -27.86
CA ILE A 139 -2.09 -3.72 -28.73
C ILE A 139 -2.72 -3.97 -30.11
N GLU A 140 -1.91 -4.11 -31.13
CA GLU A 140 -2.29 -4.63 -32.45
C GLU A 140 -1.73 -6.03 -32.61
N ASP A 141 -2.58 -7.00 -33.03
CA ASP A 141 -2.13 -8.36 -33.31
C ASP A 141 -1.54 -8.50 -34.74
N LYS A 142 -0.89 -9.64 -34.99
CA LYS A 142 -0.31 -9.96 -36.32
C LYS A 142 -1.34 -9.91 -37.45
N ASN A 143 -2.62 -10.03 -37.14
CA ASN A 143 -3.72 -9.95 -38.13
C ASN A 143 -4.27 -8.52 -38.25
N LYS A 144 -3.60 -7.52 -37.66
CA LYS A 144 -4.01 -6.11 -37.67
C LYS A 144 -5.35 -5.82 -36.99
N ASN A 145 -5.71 -6.62 -36.02
CA ASN A 145 -6.79 -6.28 -35.14
C ASN A 145 -6.25 -5.48 -33.94
N LEU A 146 -6.93 -4.38 -33.63
CA LEU A 146 -6.63 -3.59 -32.43
C LEU A 146 -7.38 -4.21 -31.25
N TRP A 147 -6.63 -4.60 -30.24
CA TRP A 147 -7.17 -5.09 -28.98
C TRP A 147 -7.13 -3.98 -27.95
N VAL A 148 -8.27 -3.71 -27.33
CA VAL A 148 -8.43 -2.61 -26.38
C VAL A 148 -8.96 -3.18 -25.07
N GLY A 149 -8.14 -3.15 -24.05
CA GLY A 149 -8.51 -3.51 -22.68
C GLY A 149 -9.01 -2.30 -21.90
N THR A 150 -9.97 -2.53 -21.01
CA THR A 150 -10.58 -1.46 -20.22
C THR A 150 -10.65 -1.79 -18.74
N TYR A 151 -10.80 -0.76 -17.92
CA TYR A 151 -11.13 -0.92 -16.51
C TYR A 151 -12.65 -0.95 -16.31
N GLY A 152 -13.20 -2.16 -16.31
CA GLY A 152 -14.61 -2.43 -15.98
C GLY A 152 -15.58 -2.49 -17.15
N SER A 153 -15.07 -2.40 -18.41
CA SER A 153 -15.87 -2.55 -19.62
C SER A 153 -15.33 -3.66 -20.55
N GLY A 154 -14.59 -4.63 -20.01
CA GLY A 154 -14.11 -5.79 -20.75
C GLY A 154 -13.05 -5.52 -21.80
N LEU A 155 -12.95 -6.43 -22.79
CA LEU A 155 -11.98 -6.44 -23.86
C LEU A 155 -12.68 -6.28 -25.21
N TYR A 156 -12.11 -5.42 -26.05
CA TYR A 156 -12.57 -5.19 -27.42
C TYR A 156 -11.52 -5.65 -28.42
N LYS A 157 -11.94 -6.38 -29.44
CA LYS A 157 -11.16 -6.70 -30.65
C LYS A 157 -11.74 -5.92 -31.81
N ILE A 158 -11.00 -5.04 -32.40
CA ILE A 158 -11.43 -4.16 -33.48
C ILE A 158 -10.64 -4.50 -34.73
N ASN A 159 -11.30 -4.96 -35.75
CA ASN A 159 -10.67 -5.09 -37.07
C ASN A 159 -10.69 -3.72 -37.76
N LEU A 160 -9.55 -3.04 -37.79
CA LEU A 160 -9.46 -1.67 -38.32
C LEU A 160 -9.94 -1.49 -39.74
N PRO A 161 -9.61 -2.41 -40.70
CA PRO A 161 -10.10 -2.29 -42.09
C PRO A 161 -11.60 -2.39 -42.23
N THR A 162 -12.24 -3.31 -41.52
CA THR A 162 -13.69 -3.57 -41.62
C THR A 162 -14.52 -2.85 -40.61
N GLN A 163 -13.90 -2.25 -39.58
CA GLN A 163 -14.53 -1.68 -38.42
C GLN A 163 -15.44 -2.68 -37.63
N HIS A 164 -15.23 -3.98 -37.85
CA HIS A 164 -15.93 -5.00 -37.10
C HIS A 164 -15.36 -5.09 -35.69
N VAL A 165 -16.26 -5.09 -34.71
CA VAL A 165 -15.89 -5.12 -33.30
C VAL A 165 -16.44 -6.40 -32.65
N THR A 166 -15.54 -7.15 -32.02
CA THR A 166 -15.90 -8.26 -31.13
C THR A 166 -15.66 -7.83 -29.70
N TYR A 167 -16.61 -8.07 -28.84
CA TYR A 167 -16.58 -7.66 -27.45
C TYR A 167 -16.57 -8.88 -26.52
N TYR A 168 -15.70 -8.88 -25.55
CA TYR A 168 -15.58 -9.93 -24.54
C TYR A 168 -15.77 -9.31 -23.15
N GLU A 169 -16.68 -9.86 -22.37
CA GLU A 169 -16.95 -9.45 -20.99
C GLU A 169 -16.96 -10.65 -20.06
N SER A 170 -16.73 -10.37 -18.78
CA SER A 170 -16.97 -11.34 -17.72
C SER A 170 -18.48 -11.40 -17.44
N THR A 171 -19.03 -12.58 -17.18
CA THR A 171 -20.45 -12.66 -16.81
C THR A 171 -20.73 -12.03 -15.47
N ARG A 172 -21.79 -11.23 -15.41
CA ARG A 172 -22.29 -10.60 -14.18
C ARG A 172 -23.15 -11.54 -13.31
N ASN A 173 -23.40 -12.77 -13.75
CA ASN A 173 -24.24 -13.72 -13.02
C ASN A 173 -23.42 -14.44 -11.93
N GLU A 174 -23.90 -14.35 -10.71
CA GLU A 174 -23.30 -14.88 -9.48
C GLU A 174 -23.09 -16.42 -9.45
N ASN A 175 -23.60 -17.15 -10.45
CA ASN A 175 -23.58 -18.60 -10.57
C ASN A 175 -22.52 -19.18 -11.50
N ASP A 176 -21.58 -18.38 -12.00
CA ASP A 176 -20.63 -18.86 -13.01
C ASP A 176 -19.48 -19.69 -12.43
N ASP A 177 -19.43 -20.90 -12.90
CA ASP A 177 -18.23 -21.74 -12.82
C ASP A 177 -17.11 -21.11 -13.64
N TRP A 178 -16.02 -20.75 -12.98
CA TRP A 178 -14.84 -20.15 -13.59
C TRP A 178 -14.06 -21.11 -14.53
N SER A 179 -14.53 -22.30 -14.75
CA SER A 179 -14.03 -23.25 -15.75
C SER A 179 -14.46 -22.90 -17.17
N ILE A 180 -15.34 -21.90 -17.33
CA ILE A 180 -15.95 -21.58 -18.61
C ILE A 180 -15.02 -20.68 -19.43
N ASN A 181 -15.00 -20.93 -20.72
CA ASN A 181 -14.34 -20.25 -21.83
C ASN A 181 -14.70 -18.74 -21.92
N ARG A 182 -14.25 -17.93 -20.95
CA ARG A 182 -14.60 -16.49 -20.82
C ARG A 182 -13.54 -15.68 -20.12
N LEU A 183 -13.62 -14.36 -20.26
CA LEU A 183 -12.79 -13.39 -19.58
C LEU A 183 -12.98 -13.48 -18.04
N PRO A 184 -11.92 -13.59 -17.25
CA PRO A 184 -12.02 -13.75 -15.79
C PRO A 184 -12.48 -12.49 -15.06
N ASN A 185 -12.26 -11.30 -15.65
CA ASN A 185 -12.63 -10.02 -15.07
C ASN A 185 -12.62 -8.91 -16.13
N ASP A 186 -13.54 -7.95 -16.02
CA ASP A 186 -13.64 -6.81 -16.95
C ASP A 186 -12.63 -5.70 -16.70
N TRP A 187 -11.86 -5.79 -15.61
CA TRP A 187 -10.76 -4.88 -15.32
C TRP A 187 -9.46 -5.45 -15.88
N ILE A 188 -9.15 -5.03 -17.09
CA ILE A 188 -7.97 -5.47 -17.84
C ILE A 188 -6.84 -4.49 -17.57
N SER A 189 -5.69 -5.00 -17.15
CA SER A 189 -4.51 -4.21 -16.82
C SER A 189 -3.45 -4.25 -17.91
N TYR A 190 -3.30 -5.39 -18.59
CA TYR A 190 -2.25 -5.57 -19.60
C TYR A 190 -2.66 -6.57 -20.68
N LEU A 191 -2.13 -6.36 -21.89
CA LEU A 191 -2.31 -7.25 -23.03
C LEU A 191 -0.94 -7.57 -23.64
N LEU A 192 -0.79 -8.82 -24.08
CA LEU A 192 0.41 -9.28 -24.79
C LEU A 192 0.00 -10.30 -25.86
N GLU A 193 0.45 -10.14 -27.10
CA GLU A 193 0.41 -11.19 -28.10
C GLU A 193 1.72 -11.99 -28.04
N ASP A 194 1.63 -13.32 -27.88
CA ASP A 194 2.81 -14.18 -27.89
C ASP A 194 3.24 -14.56 -29.33
N LYS A 195 4.37 -15.25 -29.43
CA LYS A 195 4.92 -15.69 -30.74
C LYS A 195 3.98 -16.65 -31.46
N GLU A 196 3.12 -17.35 -30.75
CA GLU A 196 2.12 -18.28 -31.30
C GLU A 196 0.83 -17.56 -31.73
N GLY A 197 0.70 -16.26 -31.45
CA GLY A 197 -0.46 -15.43 -31.77
C GLY A 197 -1.59 -15.56 -30.76
N MET A 198 -1.30 -16.08 -29.56
CA MET A 198 -2.24 -16.09 -28.45
C MET A 198 -2.24 -14.74 -27.73
N ILE A 199 -3.41 -14.28 -27.30
CA ILE A 199 -3.53 -13.02 -26.57
C ILE A 199 -3.57 -13.31 -25.06
N TRP A 200 -2.53 -12.88 -24.38
CA TRP A 200 -2.40 -12.95 -22.94
C TRP A 200 -3.03 -11.70 -22.33
N ILE A 201 -3.91 -11.91 -21.34
CA ILE A 201 -4.75 -10.87 -20.78
C ILE A 201 -4.53 -10.84 -19.27
N GLY A 202 -3.80 -9.83 -18.80
CA GLY A 202 -3.66 -9.53 -17.37
C GLY A 202 -4.91 -8.83 -16.86
N THR A 203 -5.47 -9.32 -15.76
CA THR A 203 -6.67 -8.74 -15.15
C THR A 203 -6.47 -8.50 -13.65
N TYR A 204 -7.43 -7.80 -13.04
CA TYR A 204 -7.47 -7.61 -11.60
C TYR A 204 -7.90 -8.87 -10.82
N LYS A 205 -8.22 -9.96 -11.52
CA LYS A 205 -8.57 -11.26 -10.91
C LYS A 205 -7.83 -12.44 -11.54
N GLY A 206 -6.62 -12.21 -12.03
CA GLY A 206 -5.76 -13.25 -12.59
C GLY A 206 -5.39 -13.03 -14.04
N LEU A 207 -4.88 -14.08 -14.66
CA LEU A 207 -4.37 -14.10 -16.01
C LEU A 207 -5.25 -15.00 -16.89
N ALA A 208 -5.54 -14.54 -18.09
CA ALA A 208 -6.21 -15.34 -19.10
C ALA A 208 -5.38 -15.37 -20.40
N VAL A 209 -5.57 -16.41 -21.18
CA VAL A 209 -5.07 -16.53 -22.55
C VAL A 209 -6.25 -16.74 -23.46
N LEU A 210 -6.35 -15.96 -24.51
CA LEU A 210 -7.35 -16.08 -25.55
C LEU A 210 -6.69 -16.57 -26.84
N ASN A 211 -7.24 -17.61 -27.43
CA ASN A 211 -6.96 -17.95 -28.81
C ASN A 211 -7.87 -17.11 -29.73
N PRO A 212 -7.33 -16.11 -30.46
CA PRO A 212 -8.15 -15.19 -31.27
C PRO A 212 -8.80 -15.83 -32.50
N GLN A 213 -8.43 -17.09 -32.86
CA GLN A 213 -9.00 -17.83 -34.00
C GLN A 213 -10.20 -18.67 -33.60
N THR A 214 -10.21 -19.19 -32.36
CA THR A 214 -11.26 -20.08 -31.86
C THR A 214 -12.13 -19.42 -30.79
N ASP A 215 -11.79 -18.22 -30.36
CA ASP A 215 -12.38 -17.48 -29.25
C ASP A 215 -12.40 -18.27 -27.91
N ASN A 216 -11.43 -19.18 -27.75
CA ASN A 216 -11.32 -19.99 -26.54
C ASN A 216 -10.37 -19.34 -25.51
N PHE A 217 -10.84 -19.26 -24.27
CA PHE A 217 -10.07 -18.76 -23.12
C PHE A 217 -9.50 -19.89 -22.27
N ILE A 218 -8.29 -19.69 -21.79
CA ILE A 218 -7.66 -20.49 -20.72
C ILE A 218 -7.40 -19.55 -19.57
N ASN A 219 -7.93 -19.85 -18.37
CA ASN A 219 -7.82 -19.00 -17.20
C ASN A 219 -6.83 -19.57 -16.19
N TYR A 220 -5.88 -18.75 -15.76
CA TYR A 220 -4.90 -19.06 -14.71
C TYR A 220 -5.32 -18.37 -13.41
N LYS A 221 -5.50 -19.15 -12.33
CA LYS A 221 -6.03 -18.67 -11.06
C LYS A 221 -5.19 -19.11 -9.87
N LYS A 222 -5.33 -18.37 -8.76
CA LYS A 222 -4.84 -18.78 -7.44
C LYS A 222 -5.41 -20.13 -6.98
N GLN A 223 -6.67 -20.42 -7.31
CA GLN A 223 -7.34 -21.67 -6.95
C GLN A 223 -6.72 -22.94 -7.57
N ASN A 224 -6.06 -22.78 -8.73
CA ASN A 224 -5.35 -23.86 -9.40
C ASN A 224 -3.86 -23.90 -9.04
N ASN A 225 -3.41 -23.12 -8.04
CA ASN A 225 -2.01 -22.88 -7.67
C ASN A 225 -1.12 -22.41 -8.83
N LEU A 226 -1.71 -21.90 -9.92
CA LEU A 226 -0.97 -21.48 -11.11
C LEU A 226 -0.52 -20.01 -11.04
N LEU A 227 -1.23 -19.17 -10.24
CA LEU A 227 -0.82 -17.79 -9.96
C LEU A 227 -1.12 -17.43 -8.52
N PRO A 228 -0.12 -17.00 -7.74
CA PRO A 228 -0.32 -16.65 -6.32
C PRO A 228 -1.06 -15.33 -6.13
N GLY A 229 -0.92 -14.36 -7.06
CA GLY A 229 -1.55 -13.05 -6.98
C GLY A 229 -2.83 -12.93 -7.81
N TYR A 230 -3.75 -12.05 -7.38
CA TYR A 230 -4.98 -11.80 -8.13
C TYR A 230 -4.81 -10.76 -9.24
N VAL A 231 -3.95 -9.77 -9.05
CA VAL A 231 -3.77 -8.67 -10.02
C VAL A 231 -2.50 -8.89 -10.81
N VAL A 232 -2.63 -8.95 -12.12
CA VAL A 232 -1.50 -9.00 -13.07
C VAL A 232 -1.32 -7.62 -13.66
N TYR A 233 -0.18 -6.97 -13.44
CA TYR A 233 0.08 -5.61 -13.89
C TYR A 233 0.89 -5.54 -15.18
N SER A 234 1.71 -6.53 -15.45
CA SER A 234 2.57 -6.55 -16.64
C SER A 234 2.82 -7.98 -17.11
N LEU A 235 3.04 -8.13 -18.41
CA LEU A 235 3.32 -9.41 -19.06
C LEU A 235 4.50 -9.24 -20.01
N LEU A 236 5.30 -10.28 -20.11
CA LEU A 236 6.43 -10.35 -21.03
C LEU A 236 6.61 -11.79 -21.52
N GLU A 237 6.67 -11.99 -22.81
CA GLU A 237 7.22 -13.22 -23.39
C GLU A 237 8.72 -13.01 -23.64
N ASN A 238 9.56 -13.81 -22.99
CA ASN A 238 10.99 -13.71 -23.18
C ASN A 238 11.44 -14.40 -24.48
N SER A 239 12.72 -14.24 -24.81
CA SER A 239 13.31 -14.86 -25.99
C SER A 239 13.27 -16.39 -25.98
N ASN A 240 13.18 -16.99 -24.79
CA ASN A 240 13.07 -18.44 -24.60
C ASN A 240 11.63 -18.95 -24.75
N GLY A 241 10.63 -18.10 -24.90
CA GLY A 241 9.20 -18.45 -25.00
C GLY A 241 8.55 -18.72 -23.65
N GLU A 242 9.13 -18.25 -22.54
CA GLU A 242 8.53 -18.26 -21.21
C GLU A 242 7.70 -16.99 -21.01
N ILE A 243 6.56 -17.11 -20.34
CA ILE A 243 5.73 -15.96 -19.99
C ILE A 243 6.05 -15.52 -18.56
N TRP A 244 6.43 -14.27 -18.45
CA TRP A 244 6.67 -13.59 -17.19
C TRP A 244 5.50 -12.67 -16.87
N ALA A 245 4.95 -12.80 -15.68
CA ALA A 245 3.83 -12.02 -15.21
C ALA A 245 4.23 -11.24 -13.93
N GLY A 246 4.17 -9.93 -14.02
CA GLY A 246 4.32 -9.04 -12.87
C GLY A 246 2.99 -8.90 -12.14
N THR A 247 2.96 -9.25 -10.87
CA THR A 247 1.72 -9.28 -10.08
C THR A 247 1.80 -8.36 -8.86
N SER A 248 0.70 -8.30 -8.11
CA SER A 248 0.63 -7.61 -6.80
C SER A 248 1.34 -8.37 -5.68
N GLU A 249 1.74 -9.63 -5.88
CA GLU A 249 2.33 -10.51 -4.85
C GLU A 249 3.66 -11.10 -5.29
N GLY A 250 4.27 -10.61 -6.35
CA GLY A 250 5.57 -11.04 -6.85
C GLY A 250 5.64 -11.16 -8.36
N LEU A 251 6.77 -11.68 -8.83
CA LEU A 251 7.05 -11.98 -10.21
C LEU A 251 6.84 -13.48 -10.46
N VAL A 252 5.99 -13.81 -11.41
CA VAL A 252 5.71 -15.20 -11.80
C VAL A 252 6.30 -15.49 -13.18
N CYS A 253 7.03 -16.58 -13.27
CA CYS A 253 7.47 -17.15 -14.54
C CYS A 253 6.65 -18.41 -14.83
N LEU A 254 5.96 -18.42 -15.97
CA LEU A 254 5.34 -19.61 -16.54
C LEU A 254 6.32 -20.22 -17.55
N ASN A 255 6.80 -21.40 -17.25
CA ASN A 255 7.67 -22.15 -18.13
C ASN A 255 7.00 -22.43 -19.50
N LYS A 256 7.74 -22.99 -20.45
CA LYS A 256 7.21 -23.30 -21.80
C LYS A 256 6.00 -24.24 -21.79
N ASP A 257 5.90 -25.10 -20.78
CA ASP A 257 4.72 -25.97 -20.60
C ASP A 257 3.45 -25.20 -20.18
N ARG A 258 3.61 -23.92 -19.80
CA ARG A 258 2.52 -23.03 -19.34
C ARG A 258 1.78 -23.55 -18.08
N LEU A 259 2.31 -24.60 -17.42
CA LEU A 259 1.64 -25.31 -16.33
C LEU A 259 2.36 -25.19 -14.98
N THR A 260 3.66 -24.94 -15.00
CA THR A 260 4.51 -24.87 -13.80
C THR A 260 4.98 -23.46 -13.52
N PRO A 261 4.29 -22.70 -12.65
CA PRO A 261 4.70 -21.35 -12.26
C PRO A 261 5.88 -21.40 -11.28
N VAL A 262 6.79 -20.46 -11.44
CA VAL A 262 7.84 -20.14 -10.46
C VAL A 262 7.55 -18.72 -9.95
N LEU A 263 7.35 -18.58 -8.64
CA LEU A 263 7.16 -17.29 -7.99
C LEU A 263 8.48 -16.78 -7.42
N PHE A 264 8.74 -15.50 -7.63
CA PHE A 264 9.83 -14.75 -7.00
C PHE A 264 9.24 -13.58 -6.21
N THR A 265 9.74 -13.41 -5.00
CA THR A 265 9.29 -12.39 -4.04
C THR A 265 10.47 -11.61 -3.47
N THR A 266 10.19 -10.73 -2.53
CA THR A 266 11.22 -10.02 -1.74
C THR A 266 12.12 -10.99 -0.97
N ALA A 267 11.63 -12.18 -0.61
CA ALA A 267 12.44 -13.23 0.01
C ALA A 267 13.53 -13.77 -0.94
N ASP A 268 13.31 -13.74 -2.25
CA ASP A 268 14.26 -14.16 -3.28
C ASP A 268 15.21 -13.04 -3.71
N GLY A 269 14.95 -11.81 -3.28
CA GLY A 269 15.79 -10.64 -3.54
C GLY A 269 15.16 -9.53 -4.37
N LEU A 270 13.87 -9.59 -4.70
CA LEU A 270 13.15 -8.45 -5.27
C LEU A 270 13.10 -7.28 -4.29
N PRO A 271 13.10 -6.02 -4.77
CA PRO A 271 12.98 -4.87 -3.89
C PRO A 271 11.54 -4.64 -3.39
N SER A 272 10.55 -5.16 -4.09
CA SER A 272 9.13 -5.13 -3.73
C SER A 272 8.37 -6.25 -4.43
N ASP A 273 7.31 -6.76 -3.79
CA ASP A 273 6.43 -7.76 -4.39
C ASP A 273 5.45 -7.16 -5.40
N ILE A 274 5.27 -5.83 -5.42
CA ILE A 274 4.44 -5.16 -6.42
C ILE A 274 5.28 -4.87 -7.66
N ILE A 275 5.04 -5.66 -8.72
CA ILE A 275 5.76 -5.56 -9.99
C ILE A 275 5.00 -4.65 -10.95
N CYS A 276 5.65 -3.61 -11.45
CA CYS A 276 5.02 -2.58 -12.27
C CYS A 276 5.21 -2.78 -13.77
N GLY A 277 6.41 -3.15 -14.20
CA GLY A 277 6.73 -3.33 -15.62
C GLY A 277 7.87 -4.32 -15.83
N LEU A 278 7.89 -4.99 -16.97
CA LEU A 278 8.84 -6.03 -17.34
C LEU A 278 9.44 -5.75 -18.73
N ALA A 279 10.76 -5.94 -18.88
CA ALA A 279 11.44 -5.89 -20.16
C ALA A 279 12.62 -6.87 -20.20
N GLU A 280 12.85 -7.53 -21.31
CA GLU A 280 14.01 -8.41 -21.52
C GLU A 280 15.13 -7.65 -22.25
N ASP A 281 16.39 -7.80 -21.79
CA ASP A 281 17.56 -7.27 -22.47
C ASP A 281 18.13 -8.26 -23.51
N GLU A 282 19.13 -7.82 -24.24
CA GLU A 282 19.81 -8.67 -25.26
C GLU A 282 20.61 -9.84 -24.67
N LYS A 283 20.96 -9.73 -23.36
CA LYS A 283 21.63 -10.80 -22.61
C LYS A 283 20.64 -11.75 -21.94
N LYS A 284 19.32 -11.59 -22.24
CA LYS A 284 18.21 -12.37 -21.68
C LYS A 284 17.99 -12.16 -20.17
N ASN A 285 18.49 -11.07 -19.61
CA ASN A 285 18.08 -10.68 -18.27
C ASN A 285 16.71 -10.01 -18.32
N ILE A 286 15.92 -10.21 -17.28
CA ILE A 286 14.63 -9.53 -17.11
C ILE A 286 14.82 -8.31 -16.22
N TRP A 287 14.49 -7.15 -16.77
CA TRP A 287 14.44 -5.90 -16.04
C TRP A 287 13.04 -5.65 -15.53
N ILE A 288 12.93 -5.32 -14.27
CA ILE A 288 11.69 -5.34 -13.50
C ILE A 288 11.58 -3.99 -12.78
N SER A 289 10.59 -3.18 -13.10
CA SER A 289 10.25 -2.02 -12.27
C SER A 289 9.26 -2.41 -11.19
N THR A 290 9.42 -1.83 -10.00
CA THR A 290 8.61 -2.15 -8.82
C THR A 290 8.19 -0.87 -8.08
N HIS A 291 7.42 -0.99 -7.02
CA HIS A 291 7.15 0.15 -6.12
C HIS A 291 8.36 0.59 -5.27
N GLN A 292 9.49 -0.15 -5.30
CA GLN A 292 10.70 0.19 -4.54
C GLN A 292 11.98 0.02 -5.37
N GLY A 293 11.98 0.53 -6.59
CA GLY A 293 13.17 0.53 -7.45
C GLY A 293 13.03 -0.38 -8.66
N ILE A 294 14.15 -0.54 -9.37
CA ILE A 294 14.29 -1.44 -10.52
C ILE A 294 15.13 -2.63 -10.11
N SER A 295 14.76 -3.82 -10.56
CA SER A 295 15.54 -5.03 -10.39
C SER A 295 15.95 -5.61 -11.75
N LYS A 296 17.17 -6.11 -11.84
CA LYS A 296 17.67 -6.93 -12.94
C LYS A 296 17.75 -8.37 -12.46
N LEU A 297 17.01 -9.25 -13.09
CA LEU A 297 17.06 -10.69 -12.84
C LEU A 297 17.89 -11.39 -13.93
N ASN A 298 18.85 -12.18 -13.52
CA ASN A 298 19.45 -13.19 -14.36
C ASN A 298 18.70 -14.52 -14.17
N PRO A 299 17.80 -14.93 -15.10
CA PRO A 299 16.94 -16.09 -14.87
C PRO A 299 17.68 -17.42 -14.61
N PRO A 300 18.75 -17.77 -15.35
CA PRO A 300 19.52 -18.99 -15.10
C PRO A 300 20.11 -19.07 -13.67
N GLU A 301 20.63 -17.94 -13.19
CA GLU A 301 21.26 -17.86 -11.86
C GLU A 301 20.29 -17.56 -10.75
N LYS A 302 19.04 -17.17 -11.08
CA LYS A 302 18.02 -16.66 -10.16
C LYS A 302 18.54 -15.52 -9.28
N LYS A 303 19.43 -14.70 -9.85
CA LYS A 303 20.11 -13.63 -9.12
C LYS A 303 19.48 -12.29 -9.46
N PHE A 304 19.09 -11.56 -8.42
CA PHE A 304 18.56 -10.21 -8.51
C PHE A 304 19.64 -9.16 -8.20
N ILE A 305 19.60 -8.05 -8.95
CA ILE A 305 20.41 -6.86 -8.69
C ILE A 305 19.47 -5.66 -8.70
N ASN A 306 19.42 -4.95 -7.59
CA ASN A 306 18.46 -3.88 -7.38
C ASN A 306 19.11 -2.50 -7.54
N TYR A 307 18.37 -1.57 -8.15
CA TYR A 307 18.75 -0.19 -8.36
C TYR A 307 17.70 0.72 -7.75
N TYR A 308 18.15 1.83 -7.15
CA TYR A 308 17.30 2.77 -6.42
C TYR A 308 17.54 4.21 -6.90
N ALA A 309 16.80 5.17 -6.34
CA ALA A 309 16.93 6.59 -6.69
C ALA A 309 18.39 7.10 -6.60
N GLY A 310 19.15 6.63 -5.60
CA GLY A 310 20.58 6.95 -5.47
C GLY A 310 21.47 6.45 -6.61
N ASP A 311 21.02 5.48 -7.40
CA ASP A 311 21.72 4.99 -8.60
C ASP A 311 21.45 5.85 -9.84
N GLY A 312 20.59 6.88 -9.73
CA GLY A 312 20.22 7.79 -10.81
C GLY A 312 18.83 7.55 -11.40
N LEU A 313 17.99 6.74 -10.75
CA LEU A 313 16.59 6.55 -11.17
C LEU A 313 15.76 7.82 -10.89
N GLN A 314 14.61 7.92 -11.57
CA GLN A 314 13.64 9.00 -11.35
C GLN A 314 13.12 9.08 -9.90
N GLY A 315 13.21 7.99 -9.19
CA GLY A 315 12.74 7.74 -7.83
C GLY A 315 12.67 6.25 -7.58
N ASN A 316 12.19 5.85 -6.41
CA ASN A 316 12.01 4.43 -6.10
C ASN A 316 10.65 3.90 -6.55
N GLU A 317 9.64 4.76 -6.69
CA GLU A 317 8.29 4.35 -7.02
C GLU A 317 8.04 4.44 -8.53
N PHE A 318 7.73 3.30 -9.14
CA PHE A 318 7.40 3.17 -10.55
C PHE A 318 5.91 2.94 -10.75
N THR A 319 5.39 3.46 -11.85
CA THR A 319 3.99 3.34 -12.21
C THR A 319 3.73 2.01 -12.91
N ARG A 320 2.60 1.41 -12.59
CA ARG A 320 2.16 0.16 -13.20
C ARG A 320 1.95 0.35 -14.69
N THR A 321 2.33 -0.64 -15.48
CA THR A 321 2.22 -0.66 -16.95
C THR A 321 3.09 0.35 -17.71
N ALA A 322 3.72 1.30 -17.05
CA ALA A 322 4.56 2.33 -17.69
C ALA A 322 5.96 1.79 -18.03
N VAL A 323 6.00 0.85 -18.96
CA VAL A 323 7.23 0.24 -19.46
C VAL A 323 7.24 0.23 -20.99
N PHE A 324 8.40 0.53 -21.56
CA PHE A 324 8.62 0.40 -23.00
C PHE A 324 10.08 0.02 -23.29
N LYS A 325 10.30 -0.84 -24.28
CA LYS A 325 11.62 -1.13 -24.85
C LYS A 325 11.60 -0.75 -26.31
N ASP A 326 12.50 0.14 -26.71
CA ASP A 326 12.59 0.57 -28.11
C ASP A 326 13.33 -0.45 -28.99
N LYS A 327 13.25 -0.26 -30.30
CA LYS A 327 13.91 -1.12 -31.31
C LYS A 327 15.44 -1.13 -31.16
N ARG A 328 16.04 -0.16 -30.48
CA ARG A 328 17.49 -0.03 -30.22
C ARG A 328 17.93 -0.73 -28.93
N GLY A 329 16.98 -1.31 -28.21
CA GLY A 329 17.22 -1.98 -26.94
C GLY A 329 17.24 -1.05 -25.72
N LYS A 330 16.92 0.25 -25.88
CA LYS A 330 16.76 1.18 -24.74
C LYS A 330 15.48 0.84 -23.99
N ILE A 331 15.58 0.70 -22.68
CA ILE A 331 14.46 0.41 -21.79
C ILE A 331 14.04 1.68 -21.07
N PHE A 332 12.73 1.89 -20.96
CA PHE A 332 12.09 3.02 -20.33
C PHE A 332 11.14 2.52 -19.24
N PHE A 333 11.24 3.09 -18.06
CA PHE A 333 10.32 2.86 -16.95
C PHE A 333 9.78 4.18 -16.44
N GLY A 334 8.45 4.34 -16.45
CA GLY A 334 7.75 5.50 -15.92
C GLY A 334 7.49 5.38 -14.43
N GLY A 335 7.49 6.51 -13.75
CA GLY A 335 7.21 6.57 -12.31
C GLY A 335 6.62 7.90 -11.88
N THR A 336 6.55 8.10 -10.59
CA THR A 336 5.91 9.27 -9.96
C THR A 336 6.64 10.58 -10.21
N ASN A 337 7.95 10.54 -10.55
CA ASN A 337 8.77 11.74 -10.76
C ASN A 337 9.29 11.87 -12.18
N GLY A 338 8.81 11.04 -13.12
CA GLY A 338 9.28 11.07 -14.50
C GLY A 338 9.62 9.69 -15.04
N VAL A 339 10.53 9.64 -16.01
CA VAL A 339 10.98 8.43 -16.69
C VAL A 339 12.45 8.16 -16.39
N THR A 340 12.76 6.90 -16.06
CA THR A 340 14.11 6.35 -16.08
C THR A 340 14.31 5.61 -17.41
N ALA A 341 15.34 5.96 -18.17
CA ALA A 341 15.68 5.28 -19.41
C ALA A 341 17.15 4.87 -19.42
N PHE A 342 17.48 3.75 -20.05
CA PHE A 342 18.87 3.27 -20.10
C PHE A 342 19.06 2.20 -21.16
N TYR A 343 20.30 2.06 -21.60
CA TYR A 343 20.72 0.88 -22.32
C TYR A 343 21.26 -0.15 -21.33
N PRO A 344 20.71 -1.38 -21.28
CA PRO A 344 21.16 -2.43 -20.34
C PRO A 344 22.64 -2.73 -20.39
N GLN A 345 23.27 -2.60 -21.53
CA GLN A 345 24.72 -2.79 -21.75
C GLN A 345 25.58 -1.76 -21.05
N ASP A 346 25.05 -0.55 -20.80
CA ASP A 346 25.76 0.55 -20.16
C ASP A 346 25.69 0.47 -18.62
N ILE A 347 24.84 -0.44 -18.10
CA ILE A 347 24.71 -0.68 -16.68
C ILE A 347 25.71 -1.74 -16.24
N THR A 348 26.72 -1.32 -15.52
CA THR A 348 27.83 -2.17 -15.07
C THR A 348 27.69 -2.59 -13.62
N GLU A 349 27.98 -3.86 -13.35
CA GLU A 349 28.11 -4.36 -11.97
C GLU A 349 29.50 -4.02 -11.42
N ILE A 350 29.55 -3.14 -10.46
CA ILE A 350 30.83 -2.77 -9.82
C ILE A 350 30.98 -3.64 -8.58
N LYS A 351 31.90 -4.61 -8.63
CA LYS A 351 32.34 -5.29 -7.41
C LYS A 351 33.31 -4.39 -6.65
N LYS A 352 32.88 -3.86 -5.53
CA LYS A 352 33.69 -3.03 -4.66
C LYS A 352 33.91 -3.75 -3.35
N GLU A 353 35.16 -3.82 -2.90
CA GLU A 353 35.44 -4.30 -1.55
C GLU A 353 34.90 -3.28 -0.54
N MET A 354 34.02 -3.74 0.31
CA MET A 354 33.42 -2.92 1.36
C MET A 354 33.96 -3.34 2.71
N ASN A 355 34.39 -2.37 3.50
CA ASN A 355 34.79 -2.58 4.89
C ASN A 355 33.83 -1.83 5.81
N VAL A 356 33.18 -2.53 6.72
CA VAL A 356 32.30 -1.91 7.71
C VAL A 356 33.12 -1.37 8.87
N LEU A 357 32.88 -0.12 9.22
CA LEU A 357 33.44 0.55 10.37
C LEU A 357 32.35 0.82 11.41
N ILE A 358 32.71 0.73 12.68
CA ILE A 358 31.87 1.23 13.76
C ILE A 358 32.16 2.72 13.88
N THR A 359 31.20 3.54 13.45
CA THR A 359 31.36 5.00 13.37
C THR A 359 30.92 5.72 14.62
N GLY A 360 30.09 5.10 15.44
CA GLY A 360 29.60 5.67 16.68
C GLY A 360 29.19 4.60 17.68
N PHE A 361 29.33 4.93 18.94
CA PHE A 361 28.79 4.18 20.06
C PHE A 361 28.12 5.16 21.01
N HIS A 362 26.90 4.91 21.38
CA HIS A 362 26.11 5.81 22.23
C HIS A 362 25.61 5.05 23.44
N VAL A 363 25.69 5.65 24.59
CA VAL A 363 25.13 5.15 25.84
C VAL A 363 24.05 6.13 26.29
N ALA A 364 22.81 5.67 26.47
CA ALA A 364 21.65 6.51 26.81
C ALA A 364 21.56 7.75 25.88
N ASN A 365 21.74 7.56 24.56
CA ASN A 365 21.74 8.60 23.52
C ASN A 365 22.91 9.63 23.60
N ARG A 366 23.91 9.42 24.46
CA ARG A 366 25.10 10.26 24.52
C ARG A 366 26.22 9.60 23.73
N PRO A 367 26.87 10.31 22.79
CA PRO A 367 27.97 9.75 22.03
C PRO A 367 29.19 9.51 22.97
N VAL A 368 29.79 8.34 22.83
CA VAL A 368 30.97 7.92 23.60
C VAL A 368 32.23 8.39 22.91
N LYS A 369 33.15 8.95 23.69
CA LYS A 369 34.49 9.34 23.29
C LYS A 369 35.53 8.50 24.01
N LYS A 370 36.77 8.50 23.50
CA LYS A 370 37.90 7.88 24.16
C LYS A 370 38.06 8.38 25.60
N GLY A 371 38.14 7.44 26.55
CA GLY A 371 38.30 7.72 27.97
C GLY A 371 37.00 8.00 28.74
N ASP A 372 35.84 8.04 28.07
CA ASP A 372 34.55 8.19 28.74
C ASP A 372 34.25 6.99 29.64
N LYS A 373 33.58 7.26 30.75
CA LYS A 373 33.27 6.27 31.78
C LYS A 373 31.79 5.92 31.84
N SER A 374 31.54 4.65 32.09
CA SER A 374 30.26 4.11 32.49
C SER A 374 30.38 3.51 33.88
N GLY A 375 29.79 4.16 34.87
CA GLY A 375 30.04 3.86 36.26
C GLY A 375 31.54 4.03 36.60
N ASN A 376 32.19 2.97 37.11
CA ASN A 376 33.63 2.97 37.43
C ASN A 376 34.51 2.47 36.26
N ASN A 377 33.92 2.04 35.16
CA ASN A 377 34.61 1.46 34.03
C ASN A 377 34.87 2.51 32.94
N VAL A 378 36.05 2.46 32.30
CA VAL A 378 36.29 3.17 31.06
C VAL A 378 35.57 2.40 29.95
N ILE A 379 34.73 3.08 29.15
CA ILE A 379 33.98 2.45 28.08
C ILE A 379 34.90 1.97 26.98
N THR A 380 35.87 2.83 26.58
CA THR A 380 36.92 2.51 25.60
C THR A 380 38.14 3.38 25.80
N ASP A 381 39.33 2.79 25.59
CA ASP A 381 40.62 3.47 25.67
C ASP A 381 41.12 3.95 24.30
N THR A 382 40.43 3.59 23.23
CA THR A 382 40.78 3.91 21.85
C THR A 382 39.69 4.75 21.19
N ALA A 383 39.92 5.20 19.97
CA ALA A 383 38.85 5.80 19.19
C ALA A 383 37.74 4.73 18.90
N VAL A 384 36.47 5.14 18.86
CA VAL A 384 35.32 4.22 18.67
C VAL A 384 35.52 3.32 17.44
N MET A 385 36.08 3.82 16.36
CA MET A 385 36.33 3.05 15.13
C MET A 385 37.36 1.93 15.30
N ASP A 386 38.32 2.11 16.21
CA ASP A 386 39.41 1.17 16.46
C ASP A 386 39.13 0.26 17.67
N THR A 387 37.99 0.47 18.34
CA THR A 387 37.65 -0.23 19.56
C THR A 387 37.21 -1.67 19.23
N GLU A 388 37.77 -2.63 19.98
CA GLU A 388 37.39 -4.03 19.93
C GLU A 388 36.44 -4.42 21.06
N GLN A 389 36.47 -3.68 22.17
CA GLN A 389 35.63 -3.95 23.34
C GLN A 389 35.11 -2.67 23.97
N PHE A 390 33.80 -2.56 24.18
CA PHE A 390 33.12 -1.54 24.97
C PHE A 390 32.73 -2.13 26.32
N THR A 391 33.00 -1.39 27.39
CA THR A 391 32.67 -1.84 28.75
C THR A 391 31.63 -0.91 29.40
N LEU A 392 30.47 -1.43 29.75
CA LEU A 392 29.37 -0.67 30.31
C LEU A 392 29.06 -1.10 31.74
N ALA A 393 28.56 -0.19 32.54
CA ALA A 393 27.97 -0.49 33.82
C ALA A 393 26.54 -1.08 33.66
N TYR A 394 26.11 -1.88 34.59
CA TYR A 394 24.82 -2.59 34.53
C TYR A 394 23.59 -1.67 34.42
N ASN A 395 23.70 -0.43 34.95
CA ASN A 395 22.64 0.58 34.92
C ASN A 395 22.65 1.43 33.63
N GLU A 396 23.68 1.29 32.80
CA GLU A 396 23.81 1.95 31.49
C GLU A 396 23.81 0.90 30.37
N ASN A 397 22.84 -0.02 30.43
CA ASN A 397 22.70 -1.18 29.56
C ASN A 397 21.84 -0.92 28.32
N THR A 398 21.59 0.35 28.01
CA THR A 398 20.96 0.80 26.78
C THR A 398 21.99 1.53 25.95
N PHE A 399 22.29 0.98 24.78
CA PHE A 399 23.29 1.54 23.89
C PHE A 399 22.88 1.45 22.43
N SER A 400 23.42 2.34 21.61
CA SER A 400 23.27 2.32 20.17
C SER A 400 24.62 2.21 19.51
N ILE A 401 24.70 1.47 18.43
CA ILE A 401 25.90 1.28 17.63
C ILE A 401 25.61 1.86 16.25
N ASP A 402 26.45 2.81 15.83
CA ASP A 402 26.46 3.32 14.48
C ASP A 402 27.55 2.60 13.69
N PHE A 403 27.21 2.21 12.50
CA PHE A 403 28.14 1.57 11.59
C PHE A 403 27.96 2.13 10.19
N SER A 404 29.02 2.14 9.44
CA SER A 404 28.99 2.62 8.06
C SER A 404 30.08 1.97 7.23
N VAL A 405 29.86 1.92 5.94
CA VAL A 405 30.91 1.67 4.95
C VAL A 405 31.35 2.98 4.34
N LEU A 406 32.60 3.07 3.88
CA LEU A 406 33.12 4.26 3.19
C LEU A 406 32.63 4.32 1.72
N GLU A 407 31.32 4.06 1.53
CA GLU A 407 30.66 4.17 0.24
C GLU A 407 29.71 5.36 0.27
N PHE A 408 30.13 6.43 -0.41
CA PHE A 408 29.41 7.71 -0.38
C PHE A 408 28.65 7.98 -1.67
N SER A 409 28.83 7.13 -2.69
CA SER A 409 28.15 7.33 -3.98
C SER A 409 26.65 7.03 -3.89
N ASN A 410 26.28 5.98 -3.17
CA ASN A 410 24.89 5.54 -2.99
C ASN A 410 24.68 4.95 -1.59
N PRO A 411 24.66 5.77 -0.53
CA PRO A 411 24.51 5.28 0.84
C PRO A 411 23.16 4.58 1.06
N ASP A 412 22.10 5.02 0.39
CA ASP A 412 20.74 4.46 0.51
C ASP A 412 20.59 3.05 -0.10
N ARG A 413 21.56 2.63 -0.90
CA ARG A 413 21.61 1.29 -1.50
C ARG A 413 22.12 0.24 -0.52
N ILE A 414 22.87 0.67 0.47
CA ILE A 414 23.54 -0.22 1.39
C ILE A 414 22.58 -0.57 2.52
N SER A 415 22.33 -1.85 2.66
CA SER A 415 21.71 -2.43 3.83
C SER A 415 22.77 -3.10 4.70
N TYR A 416 22.47 -3.24 5.97
CA TYR A 416 23.38 -3.91 6.90
C TYR A 416 22.67 -5.14 7.46
N GLN A 417 23.49 -6.15 7.73
CA GLN A 417 23.06 -7.30 8.51
C GLN A 417 23.88 -7.32 9.80
N TYR A 418 23.20 -7.52 10.90
CA TYR A 418 23.83 -7.53 12.21
C TYR A 418 23.26 -8.65 13.07
N LYS A 419 24.04 -9.09 14.03
CA LYS A 419 23.62 -10.03 15.07
C LYS A 419 24.39 -9.82 16.34
N ILE A 420 23.79 -10.23 17.45
CA ILE A 420 24.52 -10.49 18.70
C ILE A 420 24.43 -11.98 18.96
N LYS A 421 25.59 -12.65 18.93
CA LYS A 421 25.68 -14.10 19.01
C LYS A 421 24.96 -14.68 20.25
N GLU A 422 25.01 -13.98 21.37
CA GLU A 422 24.43 -14.42 22.65
C GLU A 422 22.91 -14.19 22.74
N LEU A 423 22.31 -13.44 21.81
CA LEU A 423 20.86 -13.20 21.73
C LEU A 423 20.19 -14.04 20.63
N GLY A 424 20.97 -14.49 19.66
CA GLY A 424 20.51 -15.31 18.54
C GLY A 424 21.56 -15.37 17.44
N ASP A 425 21.62 -16.46 16.71
CA ASP A 425 22.64 -16.66 15.66
C ASP A 425 22.15 -16.22 14.27
N GLU A 426 20.91 -15.76 14.17
CA GLU A 426 20.32 -15.28 12.92
C GLU A 426 20.75 -13.84 12.60
N TRP A 427 21.00 -13.58 11.31
CA TRP A 427 21.30 -12.26 10.82
C TRP A 427 20.02 -11.43 10.68
N ILE A 428 19.99 -10.26 11.31
CA ILE A 428 18.88 -9.29 11.22
C ILE A 428 19.28 -8.25 10.18
N SER A 429 18.44 -8.05 9.16
CA SER A 429 18.69 -7.05 8.12
C SER A 429 18.10 -5.69 8.52
N THR A 430 18.87 -4.63 8.29
CA THR A 430 18.34 -3.26 8.39
C THR A 430 17.63 -2.86 7.11
N GLN A 431 16.75 -1.86 7.21
CA GLN A 431 16.28 -1.18 6.00
C GLN A 431 17.43 -0.40 5.35
N PRO A 432 17.45 -0.25 4.01
CA PRO A 432 18.41 0.61 3.33
C PRO A 432 18.45 2.02 3.95
N GLY A 433 19.64 2.58 4.07
CA GLY A 433 19.85 3.89 4.72
C GLY A 433 19.84 3.87 6.25
N THR A 434 19.48 2.76 6.90
CA THR A 434 19.54 2.63 8.35
C THR A 434 20.91 2.06 8.77
N ASN A 435 21.69 2.87 9.47
CA ASN A 435 23.07 2.57 9.88
C ASN A 435 23.25 2.59 11.40
N ARG A 436 22.15 2.51 12.16
CA ARG A 436 22.13 2.50 13.62
C ARG A 436 21.25 1.38 14.14
N VAL A 437 21.73 0.70 15.16
CA VAL A 437 20.95 -0.28 15.91
C VAL A 437 21.01 0.06 17.40
N THR A 438 19.88 -0.10 18.06
CA THR A 438 19.75 0.18 19.49
C THR A 438 19.35 -1.09 20.23
N TYR A 439 20.08 -1.38 21.29
CA TYR A 439 19.77 -2.42 22.24
C TYR A 439 19.44 -1.81 23.57
N SER A 440 18.38 -2.27 24.20
CA SER A 440 17.94 -1.78 25.50
C SER A 440 17.81 -2.91 26.50
N SER A 441 18.14 -2.58 27.76
CA SER A 441 17.89 -3.46 28.91
C SER A 441 18.58 -4.84 28.82
N LEU A 442 19.78 -4.88 28.23
CA LEU A 442 20.57 -6.11 28.21
C LEU A 442 21.04 -6.48 29.62
N LYS A 443 21.04 -7.78 29.90
CA LYS A 443 21.54 -8.30 31.17
C LYS A 443 23.07 -8.18 31.26
N PRO A 444 23.66 -8.12 32.46
CA PRO A 444 25.11 -8.21 32.61
C PRO A 444 25.67 -9.46 31.93
N GLY A 445 26.72 -9.28 31.14
CA GLY A 445 27.35 -10.34 30.35
C GLY A 445 28.29 -9.80 29.28
N LYS A 446 28.85 -10.70 28.51
CA LYS A 446 29.65 -10.35 27.32
C LYS A 446 28.81 -10.67 26.09
N TYR A 447 28.72 -9.72 25.19
CA TYR A 447 27.96 -9.80 23.96
C TYR A 447 28.88 -9.56 22.77
N THR A 448 28.78 -10.41 21.76
CA THR A 448 29.56 -10.32 20.53
C THR A 448 28.68 -9.76 19.43
N PHE A 449 28.79 -8.45 19.17
CA PHE A 449 28.08 -7.80 18.07
C PHE A 449 28.87 -7.99 16.79
N SER A 450 28.23 -8.51 15.76
CA SER A 450 28.78 -8.68 14.42
C SER A 450 27.93 -7.93 13.42
N VAL A 451 28.57 -7.20 12.51
CA VAL A 451 27.89 -6.46 11.46
C VAL A 451 28.61 -6.64 10.13
N GLN A 452 27.84 -6.79 9.06
CA GLN A 452 28.32 -6.77 7.68
C GLN A 452 27.42 -5.87 6.86
N ALA A 453 27.96 -5.24 5.84
CA ALA A 453 27.20 -4.48 4.86
C ALA A 453 26.82 -5.39 3.68
N ARG A 454 25.67 -5.13 3.11
CA ARG A 454 25.20 -5.79 1.90
C ARG A 454 24.89 -4.72 0.85
N ASP A 455 25.56 -4.84 -0.29
CA ASP A 455 25.24 -4.10 -1.50
C ASP A 455 24.81 -5.12 -2.57
N HIS A 456 23.51 -5.21 -2.83
CA HIS A 456 22.89 -6.29 -3.58
C HIS A 456 23.20 -7.68 -2.98
N ASN A 457 24.01 -8.48 -3.72
CA ASN A 457 24.48 -9.80 -3.28
C ASN A 457 25.97 -9.78 -2.82
N ASN A 458 26.59 -8.60 -2.79
CA ASN A 458 27.94 -8.47 -2.31
C ASN A 458 27.93 -8.15 -0.82
N PHE A 459 28.62 -8.95 -0.05
CA PHE A 459 28.79 -8.76 1.39
C PHE A 459 30.16 -8.15 1.66
N SER A 460 30.22 -7.27 2.65
CA SER A 460 31.47 -6.77 3.20
C SER A 460 32.16 -7.84 4.07
N ASN A 461 33.38 -7.53 4.49
CA ASN A 461 33.98 -8.22 5.63
C ASN A 461 33.12 -8.02 6.89
N ILE A 462 33.07 -9.03 7.76
CA ILE A 462 32.34 -8.96 9.03
C ILE A 462 33.18 -8.14 10.01
N ARG A 463 32.63 -7.07 10.55
CA ARG A 463 33.20 -6.34 11.69
C ARG A 463 32.57 -6.86 12.98
N THR A 464 33.40 -7.25 13.93
CA THR A 464 32.98 -7.77 15.22
C THR A 464 33.52 -6.90 16.35
N VAL A 465 32.65 -6.58 17.32
CA VAL A 465 33.03 -5.88 18.54
C VAL A 465 32.39 -6.56 19.75
N THR A 466 33.12 -6.55 20.87
CA THR A 466 32.62 -7.11 22.15
C THR A 466 32.02 -6.02 23.00
N ILE A 467 30.84 -6.25 23.56
CA ILE A 467 30.19 -5.35 24.53
C ILE A 467 30.13 -6.09 25.86
N ALA A 468 30.84 -5.61 26.84
CA ALA A 468 30.88 -6.17 28.19
C ALA A 468 30.04 -5.32 29.14
N ILE A 469 28.92 -5.85 29.62
CA ILE A 469 28.09 -5.20 30.64
C ILE A 469 28.47 -5.81 31.99
N THR A 470 29.07 -4.98 32.83
CA THR A 470 29.50 -5.44 34.17
C THR A 470 28.30 -5.67 35.07
N PRO A 471 28.33 -6.74 35.87
CA PRO A 471 27.24 -6.98 36.81
C PRO A 471 27.23 -5.94 37.94
N PRO A 472 26.08 -5.63 38.52
CA PRO A 472 26.00 -4.80 39.72
C PRO A 472 26.75 -5.47 40.85
N TRP A 473 27.28 -4.65 41.77
CA TRP A 473 28.10 -5.13 42.90
C TRP A 473 27.40 -6.25 43.68
N TYR A 474 26.08 -6.19 43.79
CA TYR A 474 25.27 -7.19 44.51
C TYR A 474 25.15 -8.53 43.76
N GLN A 475 25.53 -8.63 42.49
CA GLN A 475 25.57 -9.87 41.71
C GLN A 475 27.00 -10.45 41.56
N THR A 476 28.01 -9.74 42.09
CA THR A 476 29.38 -10.25 42.09
C THR A 476 29.49 -11.46 43.02
N TRP A 477 30.52 -12.30 42.79
CA TRP A 477 30.68 -13.56 43.57
C TRP A 477 30.76 -13.29 45.06
N TRP A 478 31.48 -12.24 45.50
CA TRP A 478 31.62 -11.87 46.91
C TRP A 478 30.31 -11.33 47.49
N ALA A 479 29.54 -10.56 46.69
CA ALA A 479 28.23 -10.10 47.13
C ALA A 479 27.23 -11.27 47.25
N LYS A 480 27.31 -12.26 46.34
CA LYS A 480 26.50 -13.49 46.47
C LYS A 480 26.81 -14.25 47.76
N VAL A 481 28.09 -14.28 48.17
CA VAL A 481 28.50 -14.84 49.48
C VAL A 481 27.89 -14.04 50.64
N ILE A 482 27.98 -12.72 50.55
CA ILE A 482 27.36 -11.82 51.59
C ILE A 482 25.83 -12.02 51.62
N TRP A 483 25.17 -12.06 50.44
CA TRP A 483 23.72 -12.33 50.37
C TRP A 483 23.39 -13.73 50.88
N GLY A 484 24.23 -14.75 50.61
CA GLY A 484 24.10 -16.07 51.12
C GLY A 484 24.17 -16.10 52.66
N CYS A 485 25.16 -15.39 53.24
CA CYS A 485 25.29 -15.26 54.68
C CYS A 485 24.13 -14.50 55.32
N LEU A 486 23.71 -13.38 54.67
CA LEU A 486 22.53 -12.59 55.10
C LEU A 486 21.23 -13.43 54.99
N GLY A 487 21.10 -14.19 53.87
CA GLY A 487 19.98 -15.07 53.65
C GLY A 487 19.91 -16.19 54.69
N ALA A 488 21.08 -16.78 55.04
CA ALA A 488 21.17 -17.78 56.08
C ALA A 488 20.81 -17.20 57.49
N LEU A 489 21.28 -15.96 57.75
CA LEU A 489 20.94 -15.22 58.97
C LEU A 489 19.44 -14.87 59.04
N LEU A 490 18.88 -14.48 57.87
CA LEU A 490 17.45 -14.15 57.74
C LEU A 490 16.59 -15.41 57.85
N ILE A 491 17.02 -16.52 57.26
CA ILE A 491 16.36 -17.84 57.39
C ILE A 491 16.40 -18.30 58.87
N TYR A 492 17.55 -18.10 59.53
CA TYR A 492 17.68 -18.38 60.93
C TYR A 492 16.74 -17.49 61.78
N ALA A 493 16.73 -16.19 61.51
CA ALA A 493 15.84 -15.25 62.21
C ALA A 493 14.35 -15.51 61.86
N LEU A 494 14.07 -15.89 60.56
CA LEU A 494 12.69 -16.21 60.12
C LEU A 494 12.24 -17.55 60.70
N THR A 495 13.12 -18.54 60.75
CA THR A 495 12.78 -19.81 61.42
C THR A 495 12.50 -19.60 62.88
N MET A 496 13.29 -18.79 63.58
CA MET A 496 13.01 -18.42 64.96
C MET A 496 11.70 -17.59 65.08
N TYR A 497 11.43 -16.67 64.14
CA TYR A 497 10.20 -15.92 64.10
C TYR A 497 8.98 -16.75 63.69
N ILE A 498 9.14 -17.63 62.67
CA ILE A 498 8.07 -18.55 62.24
C ILE A 498 7.76 -19.57 63.33
N LEU A 499 8.77 -20.10 63.98
CA LEU A 499 8.54 -20.96 65.17
C LEU A 499 7.83 -20.21 66.31
N SER A 500 8.00 -18.90 66.37
CA SER A 500 7.25 -18.09 67.33
C SER A 500 5.84 -17.72 66.82
N ARG A 501 5.64 -17.64 65.49
CA ARG A 501 4.34 -17.24 64.89
C ARG A 501 3.47 -18.39 64.39
N ILE A 502 4.02 -19.59 64.18
CA ILE A 502 3.21 -20.82 63.88
C ILE A 502 2.22 -21.11 65.03
N ARG A 503 2.44 -20.48 66.20
CA ARG A 503 1.49 -20.50 67.32
C ARG A 503 0.40 -19.42 67.23
N HIS A 504 0.46 -18.48 66.24
CA HIS A 504 -0.51 -17.41 66.20
C HIS A 504 -0.90 -17.05 64.76
N ARG A 505 -1.86 -17.63 64.20
CA ARG A 505 -2.63 -17.34 62.97
C ARG A 505 -2.56 -18.40 61.89
N GLN A 506 -3.23 -19.45 62.13
CA GLN A 506 -4.06 -20.07 61.09
C GLN A 506 -5.39 -19.30 61.09
N GLU A 507 -5.81 -19.05 59.93
CA GLU A 507 -7.12 -18.53 59.52
C GLU A 507 -7.22 -17.05 59.12
N VAL A 508 -7.88 -16.99 57.99
CA VAL A 508 -8.60 -15.88 57.34
C VAL A 508 -7.77 -14.93 56.48
N MET A 509 -7.85 -15.16 55.28
CA MET A 509 -8.07 -14.33 54.07
C MET A 509 -7.29 -14.77 52.83
N ARG A 510 -7.79 -15.77 52.17
CA ARG A 510 -7.31 -16.16 50.86
C ARG A 510 -8.42 -16.56 49.89
N GLN A 511 -9.46 -15.79 49.75
CA GLN A 511 -10.47 -16.18 48.73
C GLN A 511 -11.27 -15.09 48.00
N LYS A 512 -10.99 -13.84 48.08
CA LYS A 512 -11.92 -12.88 47.45
C LYS A 512 -11.39 -11.99 46.30
N HIS A 513 -10.11 -12.03 45.99
CA HIS A 513 -9.60 -11.01 45.01
C HIS A 513 -9.13 -11.54 43.66
N MET A 514 -9.09 -12.83 43.45
CA MET A 514 -8.62 -13.42 42.18
C MET A 514 -9.76 -13.79 41.20
N GLU A 515 -10.99 -13.86 41.68
CA GLU A 515 -12.13 -14.24 40.83
C GLU A 515 -12.61 -13.12 39.89
N GLN A 516 -12.61 -11.89 40.35
CA GLN A 516 -13.21 -10.78 39.58
C GLN A 516 -12.39 -10.34 38.34
N ILE A 517 -11.08 -10.51 38.35
CA ILE A 517 -10.23 -10.11 37.20
C ILE A 517 -10.25 -11.17 36.07
N ASN A 518 -10.45 -12.43 36.45
CA ASN A 518 -10.49 -13.51 35.45
C ASN A 518 -11.82 -13.56 34.71
N GLU A 519 -12.93 -13.22 35.32
CA GLU A 519 -14.25 -13.21 34.68
C GLU A 519 -14.35 -12.14 33.56
N ALA A 520 -13.84 -10.93 33.80
CA ALA A 520 -13.86 -9.89 32.78
C ALA A 520 -12.98 -10.20 31.56
N LYS A 521 -11.83 -10.84 31.77
CA LYS A 521 -10.98 -11.33 30.67
C LYS A 521 -11.62 -12.48 29.90
N LEU A 522 -12.28 -13.39 30.60
CA LEU A 522 -12.97 -14.54 29.97
C LEU A 522 -14.15 -14.09 29.12
N GLN A 523 -14.95 -13.14 29.63
CA GLN A 523 -16.10 -12.61 28.90
C GLN A 523 -15.69 -11.89 27.60
N PHE A 524 -14.58 -11.14 27.64
CA PHE A 524 -14.01 -10.49 26.47
C PHE A 524 -13.56 -11.49 25.38
N PHE A 525 -12.87 -12.57 25.77
CA PHE A 525 -12.45 -13.60 24.83
C PHE A 525 -13.62 -14.45 24.29
N ILE A 526 -14.65 -14.67 25.10
CA ILE A 526 -15.85 -15.42 24.69
C ILE A 526 -16.61 -14.64 23.62
N ASN A 527 -16.81 -13.32 23.82
CA ASN A 527 -17.52 -12.47 22.87
C ASN A 527 -16.79 -12.39 21.53
N ILE A 528 -15.46 -12.18 21.53
CA ILE A 528 -14.67 -12.20 20.29
C ILE A 528 -14.73 -13.57 19.61
N SER A 529 -14.65 -14.65 20.37
CA SER A 529 -14.71 -16.01 19.81
C SER A 529 -16.05 -16.32 19.16
N HIS A 530 -17.17 -15.82 19.72
CA HIS A 530 -18.49 -15.96 19.12
C HIS A 530 -18.66 -15.13 17.84
N GLU A 531 -18.17 -13.90 17.83
CA GLU A 531 -18.24 -13.01 16.66
C GLU A 531 -17.35 -13.45 15.48
N ILE A 532 -16.27 -14.16 15.76
CA ILE A 532 -15.43 -14.77 14.72
C ILE A 532 -15.98 -16.14 14.29
N ARG A 533 -16.56 -16.91 15.21
CA ARG A 533 -17.08 -18.26 14.91
C ARG A 533 -18.25 -18.24 13.93
N THR A 534 -19.17 -17.30 14.09
CA THR A 534 -20.38 -17.21 13.24
C THR A 534 -20.06 -17.01 11.75
N PRO A 535 -19.23 -16.02 11.33
CA PRO A 535 -18.87 -15.92 9.92
C PRO A 535 -17.96 -17.05 9.45
N MET A 536 -17.11 -17.62 10.32
CA MET A 536 -16.30 -18.78 9.95
C MET A 536 -17.14 -20.04 9.73
N THR A 537 -18.15 -20.27 10.54
CA THR A 537 -19.09 -21.38 10.34
C THR A 537 -19.89 -21.22 9.06
N LEU A 538 -20.30 -19.99 8.73
CA LEU A 538 -21.00 -19.67 7.48
C LEU A 538 -20.10 -19.73 6.24
N ILE A 539 -18.79 -19.73 6.39
CA ILE A 539 -17.81 -19.99 5.32
C ILE A 539 -17.57 -21.51 5.18
N ILE A 540 -17.36 -22.20 6.28
CA ILE A 540 -17.00 -23.62 6.32
C ILE A 540 -18.19 -24.51 5.93
N SER A 541 -19.38 -24.25 6.44
CA SER A 541 -20.57 -25.07 6.18
C SER A 541 -20.97 -25.15 4.69
N PRO A 542 -20.92 -24.03 3.92
CA PRO A 542 -21.11 -24.10 2.47
C PRO A 542 -19.95 -24.81 1.73
N LEU A 543 -18.73 -24.68 2.21
CA LEU A 543 -17.57 -25.37 1.62
C LEU A 543 -17.67 -26.90 1.83
N GLU A 544 -18.09 -27.35 3.00
CA GLU A 544 -18.32 -28.77 3.29
C GLU A 544 -19.45 -29.34 2.42
N LYS A 545 -20.51 -28.59 2.18
CA LYS A 545 -21.58 -28.98 1.25
C LYS A 545 -21.09 -29.04 -0.20
N LEU A 546 -20.25 -28.12 -0.63
CA LEU A 546 -19.65 -28.13 -1.97
C LEU A 546 -18.67 -29.29 -2.18
N LEU A 547 -17.99 -29.74 -1.14
CA LEU A 547 -17.13 -30.91 -1.16
C LEU A 547 -17.91 -32.23 -1.13
N ALA A 548 -19.15 -32.20 -0.62
CA ALA A 548 -20.01 -33.39 -0.50
C ALA A 548 -20.99 -33.57 -1.70
N GLU A 549 -21.30 -32.50 -2.44
CA GLU A 549 -22.24 -32.51 -3.56
C GLU A 549 -21.60 -31.93 -4.82
N HIS A 550 -21.38 -32.77 -5.83
CA HIS A 550 -20.97 -32.35 -7.18
C HIS A 550 -22.14 -31.62 -7.91
N SER A 551 -22.53 -30.44 -7.49
CA SER A 551 -23.56 -29.67 -8.18
C SER A 551 -23.26 -28.14 -8.21
N GLU A 552 -23.34 -27.62 -9.39
CA GLU A 552 -23.51 -26.24 -9.87
C GLU A 552 -24.28 -25.32 -8.91
N LYS A 553 -23.60 -24.57 -8.00
CA LYS A 553 -24.35 -23.54 -7.22
C LYS A 553 -23.48 -22.34 -6.81
N GLN A 554 -23.62 -21.30 -7.58
CA GLN A 554 -23.09 -19.95 -7.37
C GLN A 554 -23.54 -19.19 -6.09
N PRO A 555 -24.73 -19.35 -5.51
CA PRO A 555 -25.11 -18.57 -4.31
C PRO A 555 -24.18 -18.81 -3.12
N VAL A 556 -23.61 -19.99 -3.04
CA VAL A 556 -22.73 -20.41 -1.94
C VAL A 556 -21.39 -19.71 -1.99
N TYR A 557 -20.78 -19.57 -3.17
CA TYR A 557 -19.49 -18.86 -3.32
C TYR A 557 -19.63 -17.37 -2.99
N LEU A 558 -20.73 -16.74 -3.38
CA LEU A 558 -21.01 -15.35 -3.06
C LEU A 558 -21.20 -15.14 -1.54
N MET A 559 -21.84 -16.09 -0.88
CA MET A 559 -21.99 -16.08 0.57
C MET A 559 -20.61 -16.17 1.27
N ILE A 560 -19.73 -17.06 0.80
CA ILE A 560 -18.37 -17.20 1.33
C ILE A 560 -17.58 -15.90 1.14
N TYR A 561 -17.63 -15.32 -0.05
CA TYR A 561 -16.96 -14.07 -0.37
C TYR A 561 -17.43 -12.91 0.52
N ARG A 562 -18.75 -12.76 0.69
CA ARG A 562 -19.32 -11.72 1.57
C ARG A 562 -18.91 -11.90 3.03
N ASN A 563 -18.86 -13.14 3.51
CA ASN A 563 -18.44 -13.40 4.89
C ASN A 563 -16.92 -13.20 5.08
N ALA A 564 -16.09 -13.59 4.11
CA ALA A 564 -14.67 -13.33 4.13
C ALA A 564 -14.36 -11.81 4.10
N GLN A 565 -15.06 -11.05 3.26
CA GLN A 565 -14.97 -9.58 3.24
C GLN A 565 -15.44 -8.95 4.57
N ARG A 566 -16.49 -9.52 5.18
CA ARG A 566 -16.98 -9.06 6.48
C ARG A 566 -15.92 -9.24 7.57
N ILE A 567 -15.24 -10.40 7.59
CA ILE A 567 -14.14 -10.66 8.54
C ILE A 567 -12.98 -9.67 8.32
N LEU A 568 -12.58 -9.46 7.06
CA LEU A 568 -11.50 -8.53 6.73
C LEU A 568 -11.83 -7.10 7.18
N ARG A 569 -13.08 -6.67 6.99
CA ARG A 569 -13.57 -5.36 7.46
C ARG A 569 -13.52 -5.27 8.98
N LEU A 570 -13.95 -6.32 9.70
CA LEU A 570 -13.86 -6.40 11.16
C LEU A 570 -12.42 -6.29 11.67
N ILE A 571 -11.50 -7.03 11.06
CA ILE A 571 -10.08 -6.99 11.42
C ILE A 571 -9.51 -5.59 11.18
N ASN A 572 -9.82 -4.96 10.06
CA ASN A 572 -9.36 -3.61 9.75
C ASN A 572 -9.90 -2.57 10.74
N GLN A 573 -11.18 -2.66 11.10
CA GLN A 573 -11.78 -1.80 12.12
C GLN A 573 -11.15 -2.00 13.50
N LEU A 574 -10.81 -3.23 13.86
CA LEU A 574 -10.11 -3.55 15.11
C LEU A 574 -8.68 -2.99 15.12
N MET A 575 -8.00 -3.07 13.98
CA MET A 575 -6.67 -2.48 13.81
C MET A 575 -6.69 -0.95 13.87
N ASP A 576 -7.72 -0.31 13.27
CA ASP A 576 -7.89 1.15 13.35
C ASP A 576 -8.12 1.60 14.80
N ILE A 577 -8.94 0.88 15.56
CA ILE A 577 -9.13 1.13 17.00
C ILE A 577 -7.82 0.97 17.79
N ARG A 578 -7.03 -0.08 17.48
CA ARG A 578 -5.76 -0.31 18.17
C ARG A 578 -4.74 0.81 17.89
N LYS A 579 -4.75 1.38 16.67
CA LYS A 579 -3.96 2.58 16.34
C LYS A 579 -4.45 3.82 17.09
N LEU A 580 -5.75 3.96 17.22
CA LEU A 580 -6.38 5.03 18.04
C LEU A 580 -5.97 4.93 19.50
N ASP A 581 -6.11 3.74 20.12
CA ASP A 581 -5.77 3.49 21.53
C ASP A 581 -4.28 3.75 21.85
N LYS A 582 -3.40 3.56 20.87
CA LYS A 582 -1.96 3.83 21.00
C LYS A 582 -1.56 5.25 20.62
N GLY A 583 -2.49 6.11 20.22
CA GLY A 583 -2.20 7.45 19.73
C GLY A 583 -1.37 7.44 18.41
N GLN A 584 -1.40 6.35 17.67
CA GLN A 584 -0.62 6.16 16.44
C GLN A 584 -1.40 6.51 15.16
N MET A 585 -2.63 7.01 15.31
CA MET A 585 -3.44 7.40 14.18
C MET A 585 -3.23 8.88 13.88
N HIS A 586 -2.51 9.18 12.80
CA HIS A 586 -2.27 10.54 12.32
C HIS A 586 -3.12 10.79 11.08
N LEU A 587 -3.90 11.86 11.10
CA LEU A 587 -4.70 12.28 9.96
C LEU A 587 -3.86 13.05 8.93
N LYS A 588 -4.17 12.87 7.65
CA LYS A 588 -3.53 13.56 6.53
C LYS A 588 -4.51 14.57 5.94
N PHE A 589 -4.58 15.74 6.52
CA PHE A 589 -5.46 16.80 6.07
C PHE A 589 -5.09 17.33 4.68
N ARG A 590 -6.12 17.50 3.84
CA ARG A 590 -6.01 18.09 2.50
C ARG A 590 -7.17 19.03 2.28
N GLU A 591 -6.92 20.09 1.52
CA GLU A 591 -7.99 20.96 1.05
C GLU A 591 -8.85 20.18 0.05
N THR A 592 -10.11 20.01 0.35
CA THR A 592 -11.05 19.17 -0.40
C THR A 592 -12.35 19.94 -0.65
N ASP A 593 -12.89 19.83 -1.83
CA ASP A 593 -14.26 20.30 -2.09
C ASP A 593 -15.24 19.28 -1.51
N ILE A 594 -15.86 19.66 -0.39
CA ILE A 594 -16.78 18.79 0.32
C ILE A 594 -18.08 18.56 -0.45
N VAL A 595 -18.51 19.51 -1.28
CA VAL A 595 -19.72 19.38 -2.11
C VAL A 595 -19.49 18.30 -3.17
N GLY A 596 -18.38 18.38 -3.89
CA GLY A 596 -17.98 17.37 -4.86
C GLY A 596 -17.85 15.99 -4.21
N PHE A 597 -17.19 15.91 -3.06
CA PHE A 597 -16.99 14.67 -2.33
C PHE A 597 -18.31 14.03 -1.88
N ILE A 598 -19.25 14.79 -1.33
CA ILE A 598 -20.57 14.27 -0.95
C ILE A 598 -21.33 13.78 -2.17
N ASN A 599 -21.29 14.51 -3.29
CA ASN A 599 -21.94 14.09 -4.53
C ASN A 599 -21.39 12.75 -5.05
N ASP A 600 -20.06 12.57 -5.05
CA ASP A 600 -19.43 11.30 -5.47
C ASP A 600 -19.83 10.15 -4.54
N LEU A 601 -19.89 10.42 -3.25
CA LEU A 601 -20.31 9.45 -2.25
C LEU A 601 -21.78 9.05 -2.46
N MET A 602 -22.66 10.01 -2.74
CA MET A 602 -24.07 9.76 -3.01
C MET A 602 -24.26 8.86 -4.24
N GLN A 603 -23.48 9.06 -5.29
CA GLN A 603 -23.52 8.17 -6.47
C GLN A 603 -23.31 6.70 -6.10
N THR A 604 -22.45 6.43 -5.13
CA THR A 604 -22.18 5.07 -4.65
C THR A 604 -23.43 4.41 -4.05
N PHE A 605 -24.31 5.19 -3.45
CA PHE A 605 -25.54 4.70 -2.83
C PHE A 605 -26.77 4.74 -3.74
N ASN A 606 -26.70 5.39 -4.90
CA ASN A 606 -27.85 5.51 -5.82
C ASN A 606 -28.45 4.17 -6.24
N TYR A 607 -27.60 3.16 -6.45
CA TYR A 607 -28.08 1.81 -6.75
C TYR A 607 -28.89 1.20 -5.59
N GLN A 608 -28.43 1.43 -4.35
CA GLN A 608 -29.13 0.94 -3.16
C GLN A 608 -30.46 1.70 -2.94
N ALA A 609 -30.44 3.02 -3.21
CA ALA A 609 -31.64 3.86 -3.16
C ALA A 609 -32.69 3.37 -4.16
N GLN A 610 -32.29 3.15 -5.41
CA GLN A 610 -33.20 2.62 -6.45
C GLN A 610 -33.75 1.23 -6.09
N LYS A 611 -32.90 0.33 -5.61
CA LYS A 611 -33.29 -1.03 -5.24
C LYS A 611 -34.30 -1.09 -4.11
N LYS A 612 -34.24 -0.14 -3.16
CA LYS A 612 -35.16 -0.02 -2.01
C LYS A 612 -36.25 1.02 -2.20
N ASN A 613 -36.35 1.62 -3.39
CA ASN A 613 -37.24 2.77 -3.66
C ASN A 613 -37.10 3.92 -2.64
N ILE A 614 -35.90 4.13 -2.12
CA ILE A 614 -35.63 5.23 -1.15
C ILE A 614 -35.42 6.52 -1.93
N THR A 615 -36.12 7.58 -1.54
CA THR A 615 -35.82 8.93 -2.00
C THR A 615 -34.54 9.40 -1.33
N PHE A 616 -33.50 9.67 -2.12
CA PHE A 616 -32.21 10.05 -1.62
C PHE A 616 -31.79 11.40 -2.19
N THR A 617 -31.80 12.44 -1.35
CA THR A 617 -31.60 13.84 -1.75
C THR A 617 -30.40 14.46 -1.09
N PHE A 618 -29.82 15.45 -1.77
CA PHE A 618 -28.75 16.27 -1.22
C PHE A 618 -29.14 17.74 -1.32
N GLU A 619 -29.22 18.41 -0.19
CA GLU A 619 -29.52 19.82 -0.08
C GLU A 619 -28.29 20.60 0.38
N LYS A 620 -28.04 21.73 -0.24
CA LYS A 620 -26.94 22.64 0.15
C LYS A 620 -27.50 23.99 0.55
N GLU A 621 -27.23 24.35 1.79
CA GLU A 621 -27.52 25.68 2.34
C GLU A 621 -26.20 26.47 2.44
N LEU A 622 -25.61 26.77 1.29
CA LEU A 622 -24.36 27.55 1.19
C LEU A 622 -24.67 28.91 0.58
N GLU A 623 -24.41 30.00 1.29
CA GLU A 623 -24.69 31.35 0.85
C GLU A 623 -24.05 31.67 -0.51
N GLY A 624 -24.71 31.24 -1.61
CA GLY A 624 -24.36 31.54 -2.99
C GLY A 624 -23.12 30.84 -3.57
N ALA A 625 -22.53 29.86 -2.91
CA ALA A 625 -21.36 29.11 -3.40
C ALA A 625 -21.73 27.74 -3.91
N ASP A 626 -21.25 27.36 -5.10
CA ASP A 626 -21.45 26.02 -5.67
C ASP A 626 -20.45 24.95 -5.12
N SER A 627 -19.37 25.37 -4.48
CA SER A 627 -18.35 24.50 -3.88
C SER A 627 -17.92 25.05 -2.52
N LEU A 628 -17.57 24.17 -1.61
CA LEU A 628 -17.05 24.52 -0.29
C LEU A 628 -15.74 23.77 -0.03
N LYS A 629 -14.64 24.52 0.04
CA LYS A 629 -13.32 23.94 0.33
C LYS A 629 -13.10 23.83 1.83
N VAL A 630 -12.78 22.62 2.28
CA VAL A 630 -12.56 22.26 3.68
C VAL A 630 -11.28 21.43 3.84
N TRP A 631 -10.72 21.45 5.02
CA TRP A 631 -9.52 20.66 5.36
C TRP A 631 -9.91 19.38 6.09
N ILE A 632 -9.82 18.25 5.39
CA ILE A 632 -10.15 16.94 5.95
C ILE A 632 -9.14 15.88 5.49
N ASP A 633 -9.02 14.80 6.24
CA ASP A 633 -8.44 13.56 5.75
C ASP A 633 -9.52 12.79 5.00
N LEU A 634 -9.49 12.88 3.68
CA LEU A 634 -10.51 12.32 2.80
C LEU A 634 -10.75 10.85 3.06
N ASN A 635 -9.67 10.04 3.23
CA ASN A 635 -9.78 8.60 3.38
C ASN A 635 -10.43 8.19 4.71
N ASN A 636 -10.14 8.93 5.78
CA ASN A 636 -10.71 8.64 7.08
C ASN A 636 -12.09 9.28 7.24
N PHE A 637 -12.33 10.41 6.60
CA PHE A 637 -13.65 11.03 6.59
C PHE A 637 -14.65 10.28 5.71
N ASP A 638 -14.19 9.69 4.61
CA ASP A 638 -14.95 8.74 3.80
C ASP A 638 -15.51 7.59 4.67
N LYS A 639 -14.68 6.99 5.54
CA LYS A 639 -15.11 5.95 6.47
C LYS A 639 -16.25 6.42 7.39
N VAL A 640 -16.21 7.68 7.83
CA VAL A 640 -17.25 8.27 8.68
C VAL A 640 -18.56 8.36 7.93
N LEU A 641 -18.57 9.01 6.76
CA LEU A 641 -19.80 9.21 5.98
C LEU A 641 -20.35 7.88 5.45
N MET A 642 -19.49 7.00 4.95
CA MET A 642 -19.87 5.65 4.52
C MET A 642 -20.55 4.85 5.64
N ASN A 643 -20.04 4.96 6.87
CA ASN A 643 -20.61 4.26 8.00
C ASN A 643 -21.97 4.83 8.40
N VAL A 644 -22.11 6.16 8.42
CA VAL A 644 -23.37 6.82 8.76
C VAL A 644 -24.43 6.59 7.67
N LEU A 645 -24.07 6.78 6.39
CA LEU A 645 -24.97 6.52 5.26
C LEU A 645 -25.39 5.05 5.17
N SER A 646 -24.43 4.12 5.35
CA SER A 646 -24.74 2.70 5.39
C SER A 646 -25.74 2.35 6.50
N ASN A 647 -25.65 3.00 7.65
CA ASN A 647 -26.62 2.84 8.72
C ASN A 647 -27.97 3.44 8.35
N ALA A 648 -28.02 4.63 7.75
CA ALA A 648 -29.26 5.24 7.25
C ALA A 648 -29.98 4.30 6.26
N PHE A 649 -29.24 3.80 5.24
CA PHE A 649 -29.80 2.85 4.27
C PHE A 649 -30.21 1.49 4.88
N LYS A 650 -29.52 1.07 5.95
CA LYS A 650 -29.83 -0.17 6.65
C LYS A 650 -31.14 -0.08 7.42
N TYR A 651 -31.37 1.03 8.10
CA TYR A 651 -32.48 1.19 9.04
C TYR A 651 -33.69 1.93 8.46
N THR A 652 -33.58 2.45 7.22
CA THR A 652 -34.70 3.02 6.47
C THR A 652 -35.47 1.92 5.75
N HIS A 653 -36.80 1.97 5.85
CA HIS A 653 -37.71 1.06 5.19
C HIS A 653 -37.73 1.28 3.66
N GLU A 654 -38.19 0.31 2.93
CA GLU A 654 -38.44 0.44 1.50
C GLU A 654 -39.48 1.54 1.24
N GLY A 655 -39.21 2.42 0.28
CA GLY A 655 -40.02 3.62 0.03
C GLY A 655 -39.78 4.78 0.98
N GLY A 656 -38.77 4.70 1.85
CA GLY A 656 -38.42 5.74 2.78
C GLY A 656 -37.67 6.94 2.15
N ASN A 657 -37.21 7.86 3.01
CA ASN A 657 -36.48 9.06 2.61
C ASN A 657 -35.16 9.15 3.39
N ILE A 658 -34.08 9.45 2.69
CA ILE A 658 -32.79 9.81 3.27
C ILE A 658 -32.36 11.13 2.65
N GLU A 659 -32.11 12.10 3.50
CA GLU A 659 -31.72 13.44 3.12
C GLU A 659 -30.33 13.73 3.68
N VAL A 660 -29.44 14.22 2.84
CA VAL A 660 -28.14 14.75 3.24
C VAL A 660 -28.21 16.26 3.07
N SER A 661 -27.90 17.03 4.08
CA SER A 661 -27.80 18.46 3.97
C SER A 661 -26.43 18.96 4.40
N LEU A 662 -25.93 19.98 3.71
CA LEU A 662 -24.66 20.63 4.01
C LEU A 662 -24.90 22.12 4.24
N LYS A 663 -24.47 22.59 5.39
CA LYS A 663 -24.56 24.02 5.74
C LYS A 663 -23.30 24.50 6.45
N THR A 664 -23.10 25.80 6.43
CA THR A 664 -22.04 26.46 7.22
C THR A 664 -22.66 27.19 8.41
N GLY A 665 -21.95 27.26 9.50
CA GLY A 665 -22.41 27.94 10.71
C GLY A 665 -21.29 28.67 11.43
N HIS A 666 -21.69 29.69 12.18
CA HIS A 666 -20.83 30.47 13.07
C HIS A 666 -21.39 30.45 14.50
N ASN A 667 -20.54 30.23 15.49
CA ASN A 667 -20.96 30.17 16.88
C ASN A 667 -20.04 31.02 17.77
N ASP A 668 -20.46 32.22 18.10
CA ASP A 668 -19.70 33.18 18.91
C ASP A 668 -19.48 32.74 20.38
N ALA A 669 -20.31 31.84 20.89
CA ALA A 669 -20.19 31.32 22.23
C ALA A 669 -19.08 30.28 22.39
N TYR A 670 -18.52 29.76 21.27
CA TYR A 670 -17.51 28.71 21.26
C TYR A 670 -16.09 29.30 21.11
N ARG A 671 -15.24 29.12 22.10
CA ARG A 671 -13.80 29.46 22.03
C ARG A 671 -13.02 28.21 21.63
N GLY A 672 -12.97 27.87 20.33
CA GLY A 672 -12.26 26.67 19.88
C GLY A 672 -12.31 26.47 18.35
N ALA A 673 -11.89 25.31 17.90
CA ALA A 673 -11.79 24.94 16.47
C ALA A 673 -13.14 25.03 15.73
N LEU A 674 -14.27 24.87 16.44
CA LEU A 674 -15.63 24.87 15.88
C LEU A 674 -16.32 26.25 15.98
N LYS A 675 -15.57 27.36 16.03
CA LYS A 675 -16.14 28.70 15.95
C LYS A 675 -16.82 28.93 14.60
N ASP A 676 -16.09 28.62 13.54
CA ASP A 676 -16.59 28.54 12.16
C ASP A 676 -16.57 27.08 11.75
N TYR A 677 -17.71 26.55 11.38
CA TYR A 677 -17.84 25.13 11.04
C TYR A 677 -18.70 24.91 9.81
N PHE A 678 -18.51 23.78 9.18
CA PHE A 678 -19.51 23.22 8.31
C PHE A 678 -20.18 22.02 8.99
N GLU A 679 -21.44 21.84 8.69
CA GLU A 679 -22.28 20.81 9.25
C GLU A 679 -22.85 19.96 8.14
N ILE A 680 -22.71 18.66 8.29
CA ILE A 680 -23.36 17.66 7.43
C ILE A 680 -24.40 16.96 8.29
N ASP A 681 -25.65 17.10 7.88
CA ASP A 681 -26.75 16.38 8.46
C ASP A 681 -27.17 15.24 7.55
N ILE A 682 -27.27 14.05 8.10
CA ILE A 682 -27.79 12.87 7.43
C ILE A 682 -29.04 12.45 8.18
N THR A 683 -30.19 12.67 7.54
CA THR A 683 -31.50 12.46 8.14
C THR A 683 -32.22 11.33 7.42
N ASP A 684 -32.65 10.34 8.14
CA ASP A 684 -33.50 9.23 7.67
C ASP A 684 -34.88 9.25 8.33
N ASN A 685 -35.85 8.64 7.69
CA ASN A 685 -37.18 8.39 8.27
C ASN A 685 -37.35 6.90 8.65
N GLY A 686 -36.30 6.26 9.11
CA GLY A 686 -36.28 4.88 9.54
C GLY A 686 -36.86 4.66 10.95
N ILE A 687 -36.39 3.61 11.61
CA ILE A 687 -36.94 3.16 12.91
C ILE A 687 -36.64 4.09 14.10
N GLY A 688 -35.71 5.04 13.93
CA GLY A 688 -35.25 5.90 15.04
C GLY A 688 -34.42 5.16 16.10
N ILE A 689 -34.03 5.90 17.15
CA ILE A 689 -33.21 5.39 18.25
C ILE A 689 -33.91 5.73 19.57
N ASP A 690 -33.99 4.79 20.51
CA ASP A 690 -34.50 5.03 21.85
C ASP A 690 -33.72 6.20 22.53
N LYS A 691 -34.45 7.18 23.06
CA LYS A 691 -33.87 8.39 23.68
C LYS A 691 -32.81 8.09 24.74
N ASN A 692 -32.95 7.01 25.49
CA ASN A 692 -32.01 6.62 26.53
C ASN A 692 -30.76 5.92 25.96
N LYS A 693 -30.76 5.55 24.68
CA LYS A 693 -29.68 4.82 24.00
C LYS A 693 -28.87 5.67 23.02
N ILE A 694 -29.27 6.90 22.75
CA ILE A 694 -28.65 7.77 21.73
C ILE A 694 -27.15 8.00 21.98
N GLU A 695 -26.73 8.20 23.23
CA GLU A 695 -25.28 8.35 23.55
C GLU A 695 -24.57 7.00 23.52
N GLN A 696 -25.23 5.92 23.88
CA GLN A 696 -24.63 4.59 23.98
C GLN A 696 -24.31 3.98 22.61
N ILE A 697 -24.97 4.42 21.51
CA ILE A 697 -24.66 3.92 20.16
C ILE A 697 -23.23 4.22 19.72
N PHE A 698 -22.56 5.18 20.36
CA PHE A 698 -21.17 5.51 20.13
C PHE A 698 -20.19 4.76 21.04
N GLU A 699 -20.70 3.95 21.99
CA GLU A 699 -19.84 3.12 22.84
C GLU A 699 -19.33 1.90 22.07
N ARG A 700 -18.19 1.37 22.53
CA ARG A 700 -17.57 0.20 21.90
C ARG A 700 -18.42 -1.04 22.06
N PHE A 701 -18.64 -1.75 20.96
CA PHE A 701 -19.38 -3.00 20.92
C PHE A 701 -20.88 -2.87 21.29
N TYR A 702 -21.37 -1.65 21.45
CA TYR A 702 -22.77 -1.42 21.76
C TYR A 702 -23.65 -1.67 20.53
N GLN A 703 -24.73 -2.41 20.73
CA GLN A 703 -25.76 -2.69 19.73
C GLN A 703 -27.11 -2.64 20.40
N ILE A 704 -28.13 -2.17 19.68
CA ILE A 704 -29.50 -2.15 20.15
C ILE A 704 -30.13 -3.50 19.80
N ASP A 705 -30.44 -4.32 20.80
CA ASP A 705 -31.18 -5.56 20.62
C ASP A 705 -32.63 -5.24 20.21
N ASN A 706 -32.95 -5.44 18.95
CA ASN A 706 -34.34 -5.42 18.47
C ASN A 706 -34.69 -6.82 17.93
N ASP A 707 -35.70 -7.42 18.53
CA ASP A 707 -36.21 -8.78 18.22
C ASP A 707 -36.74 -8.99 16.77
N MET A 708 -36.73 -7.98 15.93
CA MET A 708 -37.38 -8.03 14.63
C MET A 708 -36.52 -8.35 13.40
N THR A 709 -35.19 -8.53 13.53
CA THR A 709 -34.35 -8.87 12.34
C THR A 709 -33.16 -9.73 12.70
N GLN A 710 -33.32 -11.04 12.71
CA GLN A 710 -32.28 -12.05 12.91
C GLN A 710 -31.18 -12.09 11.82
N SER A 711 -31.16 -11.22 10.81
CA SER A 711 -30.24 -11.34 9.68
C SER A 711 -29.14 -10.26 9.53
N ASN A 712 -29.12 -9.23 10.37
CA ASN A 712 -28.17 -8.11 10.16
C ASN A 712 -27.48 -7.62 11.43
N PHE A 713 -26.67 -8.46 12.09
CA PHE A 713 -25.79 -8.04 13.18
C PHE A 713 -24.72 -7.06 12.66
N GLY A 714 -24.71 -5.84 13.22
CA GLY A 714 -23.59 -4.90 13.07
C GLY A 714 -22.41 -5.32 13.95
N THR A 715 -21.31 -4.61 13.93
CA THR A 715 -20.13 -4.89 14.75
C THR A 715 -20.12 -4.13 16.06
N GLY A 716 -20.97 -3.12 16.21
CA GLY A 716 -20.93 -2.17 17.33
C GLY A 716 -19.65 -1.30 17.38
N ILE A 717 -18.82 -1.39 16.34
CA ILE A 717 -17.51 -0.71 16.27
C ILE A 717 -17.60 0.55 15.40
N GLY A 718 -18.47 0.55 14.40
CA GLY A 718 -18.48 1.56 13.34
C GLY A 718 -18.73 2.97 13.87
N LEU A 719 -19.77 3.20 14.65
CA LEU A 719 -20.10 4.53 15.16
C LEU A 719 -19.08 5.02 16.19
N HIS A 720 -18.52 4.14 17.03
CA HIS A 720 -17.41 4.49 17.91
C HIS A 720 -16.18 4.96 17.09
N LEU A 721 -15.81 4.24 16.06
CA LEU A 721 -14.73 4.64 15.16
C LEU A 721 -15.04 5.97 14.46
N SER A 722 -16.28 6.15 13.99
CA SER A 722 -16.72 7.41 13.37
C SER A 722 -16.60 8.59 14.33
N ARG A 723 -17.02 8.44 15.58
CA ARG A 723 -16.88 9.47 16.62
C ARG A 723 -15.41 9.81 16.84
N SER A 724 -14.57 8.81 17.04
CA SER A 724 -13.14 9.02 17.25
C SER A 724 -12.45 9.69 16.05
N LEU A 725 -12.82 9.32 14.82
CA LEU A 725 -12.30 9.95 13.62
C LEU A 725 -12.76 11.41 13.48
N VAL A 726 -14.01 11.71 13.80
CA VAL A 726 -14.54 13.09 13.81
C VAL A 726 -13.85 13.93 14.89
N GLU A 727 -13.63 13.38 16.08
CA GLU A 727 -12.87 14.03 17.15
C GLU A 727 -11.42 14.31 16.76
N LEU A 728 -10.76 13.38 16.07
CA LEU A 728 -9.42 13.61 15.50
C LEU A 728 -9.42 14.69 14.40
N HIS A 729 -10.53 14.93 13.73
CA HIS A 729 -10.73 16.08 12.81
C HIS A 729 -11.10 17.36 13.56
N HIS A 730 -11.02 17.38 14.90
CA HIS A 730 -11.43 18.47 15.76
C HIS A 730 -12.92 18.82 15.64
N GLY A 731 -13.73 17.85 15.26
CA GLY A 731 -15.17 17.98 15.07
C GLY A 731 -16.00 17.28 16.16
N ILE A 732 -17.30 17.29 15.93
CA ILE A 732 -18.30 16.66 16.79
C ILE A 732 -19.28 15.88 15.90
N ILE A 733 -19.61 14.66 16.31
CA ILE A 733 -20.72 13.89 15.75
C ILE A 733 -21.77 13.64 16.83
N LYS A 734 -23.04 13.87 16.47
CA LYS A 734 -24.19 13.62 17.34
C LYS A 734 -25.27 12.87 16.56
N ALA A 735 -26.13 12.19 17.30
CA ALA A 735 -27.34 11.60 16.77
C ALA A 735 -28.55 12.15 17.54
N GLU A 736 -29.64 12.38 16.83
CA GLU A 736 -30.91 12.86 17.39
C GLU A 736 -32.05 12.14 16.67
N ASN A 737 -33.18 11.95 17.32
CA ASN A 737 -34.39 11.54 16.62
C ASN A 737 -35.05 12.76 15.99
N ARG A 738 -35.71 12.57 14.87
CA ARG A 738 -36.50 13.62 14.24
C ARG A 738 -37.63 14.11 15.15
N GLU A 739 -38.03 15.36 14.95
CA GLU A 739 -39.13 15.97 15.77
C GLU A 739 -40.47 15.27 15.59
N ASP A 740 -40.70 14.64 14.44
CA ASP A 740 -41.89 13.84 14.15
C ASP A 740 -41.87 12.44 14.81
N GLY A 741 -40.76 12.09 15.48
CA GLY A 741 -40.60 10.85 16.23
C GLY A 741 -40.30 9.60 15.40
N GLN A 742 -40.21 9.72 14.08
CA GLN A 742 -39.86 8.63 13.16
C GLN A 742 -38.56 8.96 12.40
N GLY A 743 -37.47 8.21 12.69
CA GLY A 743 -36.19 8.31 12.01
C GLY A 743 -35.10 8.95 12.85
N THR A 744 -33.89 8.98 12.28
CA THR A 744 -32.69 9.46 12.94
C THR A 744 -32.06 10.58 12.12
N ARG A 745 -31.46 11.55 12.80
CA ARG A 745 -30.63 12.60 12.25
C ARG A 745 -29.22 12.50 12.85
N PHE A 746 -28.24 12.26 12.02
CA PHE A 746 -26.82 12.36 12.39
C PHE A 746 -26.29 13.71 11.98
N ILE A 747 -25.71 14.42 12.93
CA ILE A 747 -25.13 15.76 12.77
C ILE A 747 -23.63 15.66 12.91
N ILE A 748 -22.88 16.00 11.87
CA ILE A 748 -21.43 16.01 11.86
C ILE A 748 -20.96 17.45 11.66
N ARG A 749 -20.27 18.03 12.64
CA ARG A 749 -19.68 19.34 12.57
C ARG A 749 -18.17 19.28 12.53
N LEU A 750 -17.57 19.93 11.56
CA LEU A 750 -16.12 20.05 11.44
C LEU A 750 -15.72 21.51 11.27
N PRO A 751 -14.49 21.88 11.70
CA PRO A 751 -13.99 23.23 11.57
C PRO A 751 -13.91 23.69 10.10
N LEU A 752 -14.31 24.93 9.86
CA LEU A 752 -14.13 25.60 8.57
C LEU A 752 -12.76 26.29 8.54
N GLY A 753 -12.01 26.10 7.44
CA GLY A 753 -10.65 26.64 7.30
C GLY A 753 -9.56 25.78 7.93
N SER A 754 -8.32 26.28 7.94
CA SER A 754 -7.12 25.51 8.35
C SER A 754 -6.52 25.94 9.70
N ASN A 755 -7.15 26.85 10.42
CA ASN A 755 -6.59 27.43 11.65
C ASN A 755 -6.38 26.42 12.77
N HIS A 756 -7.22 25.39 12.83
CA HIS A 756 -7.16 24.28 13.81
C HIS A 756 -6.01 23.29 13.54
N LEU A 757 -5.33 23.37 12.38
CA LEU A 757 -4.22 22.50 12.01
C LEU A 757 -2.85 23.09 12.39
N LYS A 758 -2.82 24.33 12.91
CA LYS A 758 -1.59 25.04 13.31
C LYS A 758 -1.33 24.99 14.82
N ALA A 759 -2.16 24.29 15.59
CA ALA A 759 -2.04 24.18 17.04
C ALA A 759 -1.25 22.95 17.46
#